data_e932bc07c8e48ac2b9f38785503fc0b2
#
_entry.id   e932bc07c8e48ac2b9f38785503fc0b2
#
_cell.length_a   1.000
_cell.length_b   1.000
_cell.length_c   1.000
_cell.angle_alpha   90.00
_cell.angle_beta   90.00
_cell.angle_gamma   90.00
#
_symmetry.space_group_name_H-M   'P 1'
#
loop_
_entity.id
_entity.type
_entity.pdbx_description
1 polymer ?
#
loop_
_entity_poly.entity_id
_entity_poly.type
_entity_poly.pdbx_seq_one_letter_code
_entity_poly.pdbx_strand_id
1 'polypeptide(L)'
;MRKWKVDDSVELYNINNWGKDYFSINTSGNVVVTPKVNGPEIDLKQLLQELQLHDVSLPVLLRFPDILHNRIAKISKCFEHAAKEYEYQAQSYIVYPIKVNQMRPVVEELVSHSNQYNVGLEAGSKPELHAVLSLNLDSQSMIICNGYKDESYIELALLAQKMGRKIFIVVEKMMELRTLANLAKRMNIRPNIGIRIKLASSGSGKWEESGGDVSKFGLNSSELMEALSLLEQEQLTDSFKLIHFHIGSQVTNIRRIKTALKEVTQFYVQLIKKGYNIQFVDIGGGLGVNYDGTNSSVTGNSINYSIQEYVNDAIYALVDICRKNQLPQPNLIIESGRSLTAHHSILVFEALTSTQLPAFNDEISIDEDAHELVKDLYEIWDNLTPNRIIEMWHDAMQAREDALDLFNLGLVDLETRALVERLFWSIARDVNAMASKSKHLPEELKRISRSLPDKYFCNFSLFQSLPDSWAIDQIFPVMPLTRLNEKPTCTATLQDITCDSDGKIDHFISTANHEYNLPVHPLKDGEPYYIGVFLVGAYQEILGDMHNLFGDTNAVHVSIKNNSYVIDRVIEGETIAEVLDYVQFDHKRMVRAIEVWVNQSVKQGIITPEEGREFISNYRAGLYGYTYLERTDNVFFSQTKECDS
;
A
#
# COMPACT_ATOMS: atom_id res chain seq x y z
N MET A 1 -3.96 38.51 7.81
CA MET A 1 -4.20 37.06 7.76
C MET A 1 -3.50 36.37 8.93
N ARG A 2 -4.11 35.36 9.55
CA ARG A 2 -3.46 34.54 10.61
C ARG A 2 -2.22 33.84 10.00
N LYS A 3 -1.08 33.88 10.72
CA LYS A 3 0.12 33.15 10.29
C LYS A 3 -0.16 31.64 10.35
N TRP A 4 0.25 30.91 9.30
CA TRP A 4 0.17 29.45 9.24
C TRP A 4 1.02 28.80 10.32
N LYS A 5 0.54 27.75 10.93
CA LYS A 5 1.21 26.99 11.99
C LYS A 5 1.23 25.51 11.64
N VAL A 6 2.09 24.75 12.30
CA VAL A 6 2.15 23.29 12.17
C VAL A 6 0.80 22.64 12.44
N ASP A 7 0.02 23.10 13.41
CA ASP A 7 -1.31 22.58 13.71
C ASP A 7 -2.27 22.68 12.51
N ASP A 8 -2.12 23.73 11.68
CA ASP A 8 -2.94 23.89 10.47
C ASP A 8 -2.59 22.78 9.44
N SER A 9 -1.32 22.36 9.34
CA SER A 9 -0.89 21.24 8.50
C SER A 9 -1.29 19.89 9.09
N VAL A 10 -1.24 19.74 10.40
CA VAL A 10 -1.74 18.54 11.10
C VAL A 10 -3.21 18.28 10.77
N GLU A 11 -4.02 19.33 10.79
CA GLU A 11 -5.44 19.25 10.41
C GLU A 11 -5.60 18.99 8.91
N LEU A 12 -4.87 19.73 8.05
CA LEU A 12 -4.96 19.64 6.60
C LEU A 12 -4.69 18.22 6.07
N TYR A 13 -3.61 17.59 6.53
CA TYR A 13 -3.21 16.24 6.10
C TYR A 13 -3.79 15.12 6.96
N ASN A 14 -4.65 15.44 7.94
CA ASN A 14 -5.31 14.48 8.82
C ASN A 14 -4.37 13.51 9.56
N ILE A 15 -3.11 13.90 9.78
CA ILE A 15 -2.05 13.01 10.29
C ILE A 15 -2.37 12.47 11.70
N ASN A 16 -3.05 13.26 12.55
CA ASN A 16 -3.43 12.82 13.90
C ASN A 16 -4.40 11.63 13.91
N ASN A 17 -5.12 11.38 12.83
CA ASN A 17 -6.08 10.30 12.75
C ASN A 17 -5.49 9.03 12.13
N TRP A 18 -4.85 9.11 10.97
CA TRP A 18 -4.24 7.92 10.35
C TRP A 18 -2.84 7.61 10.90
N GLY A 19 -2.09 8.63 11.32
CA GLY A 19 -0.73 8.51 11.85
C GLY A 19 -0.61 8.39 13.37
N LYS A 20 -1.72 8.44 14.08
CA LYS A 20 -1.91 8.62 15.53
C LYS A 20 -0.87 7.94 16.44
N ASP A 21 -0.43 6.76 16.10
CA ASP A 21 0.45 6.01 17.00
C ASP A 21 1.94 6.22 16.70
N TYR A 22 2.29 6.67 15.46
CA TYR A 22 3.66 6.61 14.98
C TYR A 22 4.13 7.85 14.22
N PHE A 23 3.24 8.66 13.67
CA PHE A 23 3.58 9.77 12.77
C PHE A 23 3.04 11.09 13.28
N SER A 24 3.88 12.12 13.27
CA SER A 24 3.52 13.48 13.66
C SER A 24 4.37 14.51 12.91
N ILE A 25 4.13 15.79 13.18
CA ILE A 25 4.89 16.90 12.61
C ILE A 25 5.57 17.65 13.75
N ASN A 26 6.89 17.83 13.68
CA ASN A 26 7.64 18.59 14.68
C ASN A 26 7.49 20.10 14.50
N THR A 27 8.02 20.87 15.45
CA THR A 27 7.95 22.33 15.44
C THR A 27 8.69 22.99 14.29
N SER A 28 9.64 22.27 13.66
CA SER A 28 10.37 22.73 12.47
C SER A 28 9.58 22.53 11.18
N GLY A 29 8.41 21.90 11.24
CA GLY A 29 7.59 21.59 10.08
C GLY A 29 8.07 20.37 9.29
N ASN A 30 8.75 19.43 9.93
CA ASN A 30 9.15 18.17 9.34
C ASN A 30 8.30 17.03 9.90
N VAL A 31 8.04 16.02 9.09
CA VAL A 31 7.41 14.77 9.57
C VAL A 31 8.41 14.00 10.40
N VAL A 32 7.93 13.48 11.54
CA VAL A 32 8.72 12.64 12.44
C VAL A 32 8.03 11.29 12.66
N VAL A 33 8.84 10.25 12.88
CA VAL A 33 8.41 8.90 13.24
C VAL A 33 8.78 8.62 14.69
N THR A 34 7.81 8.13 15.47
CA THR A 34 8.00 7.73 16.87
C THR A 34 7.66 6.25 17.01
N PRO A 35 8.59 5.33 16.72
CA PRO A 35 8.31 3.89 16.67
C PRO A 35 7.90 3.28 18.01
N LYS A 36 8.31 3.91 19.11
CA LYS A 36 8.00 3.49 20.50
C LYS A 36 7.29 4.60 21.23
N VAL A 37 6.23 4.27 21.95
CA VAL A 37 5.49 5.24 22.78
C VAL A 37 6.47 5.91 23.76
N ASN A 38 6.50 7.23 23.76
CA ASN A 38 7.46 8.05 24.53
C ASN A 38 8.94 7.80 24.19
N GLY A 39 9.22 7.22 23.03
CA GLY A 39 10.56 7.06 22.49
C GLY A 39 11.09 8.31 21.79
N PRO A 40 12.34 8.30 21.33
CA PRO A 40 12.88 9.39 20.53
C PRO A 40 12.16 9.50 19.18
N GLU A 41 12.05 10.74 18.70
CA GLU A 41 11.53 11.05 17.40
C GLU A 41 12.62 10.91 16.33
N ILE A 42 12.28 10.37 15.18
CA ILE A 42 13.15 10.29 14.00
C ILE A 42 12.66 11.35 13.02
N ASP A 43 13.41 12.45 12.84
CA ASP A 43 13.12 13.48 11.84
C ASP A 43 13.46 12.95 10.44
N LEU A 44 12.42 12.78 9.60
CA LEU A 44 12.59 12.21 8.27
C LEU A 44 13.48 13.08 7.36
N LYS A 45 13.47 14.40 7.50
CA LYS A 45 14.38 15.26 6.74
C LYS A 45 15.83 14.99 7.08
N GLN A 46 16.15 14.89 8.37
CA GLN A 46 17.52 14.59 8.82
C GLN A 46 17.95 13.19 8.37
N LEU A 47 17.08 12.21 8.50
CA LEU A 47 17.35 10.85 8.02
C LEU A 47 17.63 10.81 6.52
N LEU A 48 16.83 11.50 5.70
CA LEU A 48 17.04 11.55 4.25
C LEU A 48 18.36 12.25 3.88
N GLN A 49 18.73 13.29 4.60
CA GLN A 49 20.02 13.96 4.40
C GLN A 49 21.20 13.05 4.75
N GLU A 50 21.09 12.25 5.82
CA GLU A 50 22.09 11.25 6.18
C GLU A 50 22.20 10.16 5.12
N LEU A 51 21.07 9.66 4.59
CA LEU A 51 21.06 8.66 3.53
C LEU A 51 21.73 9.17 2.25
N GLN A 52 21.50 10.42 1.88
CA GLN A 52 22.18 11.04 0.73
C GLN A 52 23.70 11.14 0.91
N LEU A 53 24.17 11.40 2.15
CA LEU A 53 25.60 11.39 2.46
C LEU A 53 26.23 9.99 2.36
N HIS A 54 25.40 8.93 2.39
CA HIS A 54 25.81 7.54 2.20
C HIS A 54 25.44 6.99 0.82
N ASP A 55 25.25 7.86 -0.17
CA ASP A 55 24.96 7.52 -1.57
C ASP A 55 23.68 6.70 -1.78
N VAL A 56 22.71 6.77 -0.87
CA VAL A 56 21.40 6.14 -1.02
C VAL A 56 20.46 7.06 -1.78
N SER A 57 20.21 6.73 -3.04
CA SER A 57 19.32 7.48 -3.95
C SER A 57 17.84 7.25 -3.64
N LEU A 58 17.01 8.24 -4.01
CA LEU A 58 15.54 8.10 -4.00
C LEU A 58 15.05 7.51 -5.34
N PRO A 59 13.89 6.82 -5.34
CA PRO A 59 12.98 6.57 -4.22
C PRO A 59 13.55 5.60 -3.20
N VAL A 60 13.06 5.67 -1.96
CA VAL A 60 13.49 4.79 -0.88
C VAL A 60 12.30 4.33 -0.03
N LEU A 61 12.29 3.06 0.32
CA LEU A 61 11.36 2.47 1.28
C LEU A 61 12.00 2.47 2.67
N LEU A 62 11.53 3.33 3.56
CA LEU A 62 11.97 3.36 4.95
C LEU A 62 11.17 2.33 5.77
N ARG A 63 11.86 1.43 6.46
CA ARG A 63 11.27 0.42 7.33
C ARG A 63 11.67 0.65 8.78
N PHE A 64 10.69 0.59 9.68
CA PHE A 64 10.85 0.81 11.12
C PHE A 64 10.48 -0.48 11.88
N PRO A 65 11.45 -1.40 12.12
CA PRO A 65 11.21 -2.69 12.78
C PRO A 65 10.57 -2.55 14.17
N ASP A 66 10.93 -1.52 14.92
CA ASP A 66 10.32 -1.25 16.22
C ASP A 66 8.80 -1.07 16.17
N ILE A 67 8.25 -0.62 15.03
CA ILE A 67 6.80 -0.53 14.84
C ILE A 67 6.18 -1.93 14.78
N LEU A 68 6.83 -2.90 14.12
CA LEU A 68 6.35 -4.29 14.09
C LEU A 68 6.23 -4.86 15.50
N HIS A 69 7.25 -4.68 16.33
CA HIS A 69 7.23 -5.10 17.75
C HIS A 69 6.12 -4.41 18.53
N ASN A 70 5.97 -3.10 18.36
CA ASN A 70 4.91 -2.35 19.03
C ASN A 70 3.51 -2.84 18.63
N ARG A 71 3.31 -3.19 17.35
CA ARG A 71 2.03 -3.73 16.85
C ARG A 71 1.70 -5.09 17.48
N ILE A 72 2.67 -6.01 17.54
CA ILE A 72 2.51 -7.31 18.21
C ILE A 72 2.16 -7.09 19.70
N ALA A 73 2.95 -6.28 20.40
CA ALA A 73 2.73 -6.00 21.82
C ALA A 73 1.36 -5.36 22.09
N LYS A 74 0.89 -4.47 21.21
CA LYS A 74 -0.40 -3.82 21.32
C LYS A 74 -1.56 -4.82 21.16
N ILE A 75 -1.49 -5.71 20.18
CA ILE A 75 -2.49 -6.76 19.98
C ILE A 75 -2.48 -7.74 21.16
N SER A 76 -1.30 -8.17 21.62
CA SER A 76 -1.16 -9.07 22.78
C SER A 76 -1.77 -8.47 24.05
N LYS A 77 -1.51 -7.19 24.34
CA LYS A 77 -2.13 -6.49 25.47
C LYS A 77 -3.66 -6.42 25.37
N CYS A 78 -4.20 -6.27 24.15
CA CYS A 78 -5.66 -6.31 23.96
C CYS A 78 -6.22 -7.71 24.31
N PHE A 79 -5.50 -8.80 23.96
CA PHE A 79 -5.87 -10.14 24.36
C PHE A 79 -5.80 -10.36 25.87
N GLU A 80 -4.73 -9.92 26.51
CA GLU A 80 -4.58 -10.00 27.98
C GLU A 80 -5.71 -9.28 28.71
N HIS A 81 -6.07 -8.08 28.24
CA HIS A 81 -7.17 -7.30 28.80
C HIS A 81 -8.51 -8.00 28.63
N ALA A 82 -8.84 -8.46 27.41
CA ALA A 82 -10.09 -9.15 27.14
C ALA A 82 -10.18 -10.50 27.87
N ALA A 83 -9.07 -11.26 27.93
CA ALA A 83 -9.03 -12.52 28.66
C ALA A 83 -9.35 -12.34 30.15
N LYS A 84 -8.82 -11.25 30.76
CA LYS A 84 -9.12 -10.92 32.15
C LYS A 84 -10.57 -10.44 32.33
N GLU A 85 -11.07 -9.60 31.42
CA GLU A 85 -12.43 -9.03 31.49
C GLU A 85 -13.50 -10.12 31.37
N TYR A 86 -13.33 -11.07 30.45
CA TYR A 86 -14.33 -12.12 30.15
C TYR A 86 -14.04 -13.48 30.81
N GLU A 87 -13.00 -13.56 31.65
CA GLU A 87 -12.58 -14.81 32.31
C GLU A 87 -12.24 -15.93 31.30
N TYR A 88 -11.54 -15.56 30.20
CA TYR A 88 -11.09 -16.51 29.21
C TYR A 88 -9.87 -17.30 29.72
N GLN A 89 -10.00 -18.64 29.74
CA GLN A 89 -9.03 -19.55 30.36
C GLN A 89 -8.07 -20.19 29.36
N ALA A 90 -8.35 -20.11 28.06
CA ALA A 90 -7.51 -20.66 27.03
C ALA A 90 -6.47 -19.62 26.51
N GLN A 91 -5.63 -20.03 25.58
CA GLN A 91 -4.57 -19.16 25.04
C GLN A 91 -4.99 -18.47 23.75
N SER A 92 -4.38 -17.32 23.48
CA SER A 92 -4.50 -16.61 22.22
C SER A 92 -3.17 -16.62 21.48
N TYR A 93 -3.23 -16.74 20.14
CA TYR A 93 -2.08 -16.79 19.24
C TYR A 93 -2.24 -15.75 18.13
N ILE A 94 -1.13 -15.09 17.80
CA ILE A 94 -1.02 -14.18 16.67
C ILE A 94 -0.24 -14.91 15.59
N VAL A 95 -0.91 -15.31 14.51
CA VAL A 95 -0.25 -15.96 13.37
C VAL A 95 -0.09 -14.94 12.25
N TYR A 96 1.14 -14.74 11.79
CA TYR A 96 1.44 -13.82 10.71
C TYR A 96 1.42 -14.55 9.37
N PRO A 97 0.47 -14.22 8.45
CA PRO A 97 0.49 -14.74 7.10
C PRO A 97 1.58 -14.04 6.29
N ILE A 98 2.63 -14.79 5.94
CA ILE A 98 3.82 -14.17 5.31
C ILE A 98 3.54 -13.55 3.95
N LYS A 99 2.48 -13.97 3.25
CA LYS A 99 2.02 -13.38 1.98
C LYS A 99 1.80 -11.86 2.05
N VAL A 100 1.56 -11.31 3.24
CA VAL A 100 1.31 -9.88 3.43
C VAL A 100 2.58 -9.06 3.21
N ASN A 101 3.71 -9.56 3.66
CA ASN A 101 5.06 -9.09 3.32
C ASN A 101 6.06 -10.22 3.61
N GLN A 102 6.56 -10.86 2.54
CA GLN A 102 7.43 -12.04 2.59
C GLN A 102 8.91 -11.67 2.73
N MET A 103 9.24 -10.38 2.76
CA MET A 103 10.63 -9.95 2.89
C MET A 103 11.23 -10.54 4.18
N ARG A 104 12.33 -11.28 4.02
CA ARG A 104 12.96 -12.01 5.13
C ARG A 104 13.20 -11.15 6.37
N PRO A 105 13.71 -9.90 6.27
CA PRO A 105 13.91 -9.06 7.44
C PRO A 105 12.61 -8.75 8.20
N VAL A 106 11.48 -8.59 7.49
CA VAL A 106 10.17 -8.34 8.12
C VAL A 106 9.69 -9.58 8.86
N VAL A 107 9.80 -10.76 8.22
CA VAL A 107 9.37 -12.02 8.84
C VAL A 107 10.23 -12.39 10.04
N GLU A 108 11.58 -12.25 9.93
CA GLU A 108 12.51 -12.49 11.05
C GLU A 108 12.22 -11.58 12.23
N GLU A 109 11.91 -10.31 11.99
CA GLU A 109 11.58 -9.34 13.03
C GLU A 109 10.30 -9.73 13.78
N LEU A 110 9.25 -10.13 13.06
CA LEU A 110 7.99 -10.56 13.66
C LEU A 110 8.13 -11.81 14.54
N VAL A 111 9.00 -12.75 14.18
CA VAL A 111 9.19 -13.98 14.96
C VAL A 111 10.27 -13.87 16.02
N SER A 112 11.08 -12.82 16.03
CA SER A 112 12.15 -12.62 17.02
C SER A 112 11.63 -12.61 18.48
N HIS A 113 10.36 -12.23 18.66
CA HIS A 113 9.67 -12.19 19.95
C HIS A 113 8.57 -13.25 20.09
N SER A 114 8.64 -14.32 19.29
CA SER A 114 7.59 -15.37 19.24
C SER A 114 7.28 -15.99 20.59
N ASN A 115 8.29 -16.22 21.43
CA ASN A 115 8.13 -16.79 22.76
C ASN A 115 7.39 -15.88 23.74
N GLN A 116 7.56 -14.57 23.59
CA GLN A 116 6.94 -13.60 24.50
C GLN A 116 5.44 -13.42 24.21
N TYR A 117 5.02 -13.52 22.93
CA TYR A 117 3.68 -13.12 22.48
C TYR A 117 2.91 -14.23 21.78
N ASN A 118 3.36 -15.49 21.83
CA ASN A 118 2.75 -16.61 21.10
C ASN A 118 2.58 -16.31 19.58
N VAL A 119 3.64 -15.78 18.95
CA VAL A 119 3.61 -15.48 17.52
C VAL A 119 3.94 -16.73 16.71
N GLY A 120 3.10 -17.02 15.72
CA GLY A 120 3.29 -18.07 14.71
C GLY A 120 3.32 -17.48 13.30
N LEU A 121 3.49 -18.36 12.31
CA LEU A 121 3.50 -18.00 10.89
C LEU A 121 2.45 -18.81 10.11
N GLU A 122 1.91 -18.20 9.05
CA GLU A 122 1.09 -18.90 8.07
C GLU A 122 1.81 -18.95 6.72
N ALA A 123 1.73 -20.10 6.05
CA ALA A 123 2.23 -20.33 4.71
C ALA A 123 1.11 -20.84 3.81
N GLY A 124 0.79 -20.10 2.74
CA GLY A 124 -0.27 -20.39 1.79
C GLY A 124 0.22 -21.00 0.46
N SER A 125 1.52 -21.22 0.31
CA SER A 125 2.13 -21.79 -0.90
C SER A 125 3.39 -22.60 -0.60
N LYS A 126 3.85 -23.42 -1.56
CA LYS A 126 5.10 -24.19 -1.40
C LYS A 126 6.32 -23.32 -1.13
N PRO A 127 6.60 -22.25 -1.91
CA PRO A 127 7.71 -21.36 -1.62
C PRO A 127 7.63 -20.74 -0.23
N GLU A 128 6.44 -20.33 0.21
CA GLU A 128 6.24 -19.79 1.55
C GLU A 128 6.54 -20.82 2.64
N LEU A 129 6.11 -22.08 2.48
CA LEU A 129 6.44 -23.14 3.44
C LEU A 129 7.96 -23.38 3.51
N HIS A 130 8.66 -23.39 2.38
CA HIS A 130 10.13 -23.49 2.35
C HIS A 130 10.78 -22.32 3.10
N ALA A 131 10.30 -21.09 2.88
CA ALA A 131 10.80 -19.91 3.55
C ALA A 131 10.58 -20.01 5.08
N VAL A 132 9.35 -20.32 5.52
CA VAL A 132 8.99 -20.46 6.94
C VAL A 132 9.82 -21.54 7.64
N LEU A 133 10.01 -22.70 7.02
CA LEU A 133 10.80 -23.80 7.59
C LEU A 133 12.29 -23.48 7.71
N SER A 134 12.82 -22.55 6.91
CA SER A 134 14.21 -22.12 6.96
C SER A 134 14.52 -21.16 8.13
N LEU A 135 13.48 -20.59 8.76
CA LEU A 135 13.63 -19.64 9.85
C LEU A 135 13.97 -20.35 11.18
N ASN A 136 14.69 -19.62 12.04
CA ASN A 136 14.97 -20.08 13.40
C ASN A 136 13.77 -19.82 14.32
N LEU A 137 12.71 -20.61 14.13
CA LEU A 137 11.51 -20.54 14.96
C LEU A 137 11.68 -21.32 16.25
N ASP A 138 11.08 -20.81 17.32
CA ASP A 138 10.91 -21.60 18.54
C ASP A 138 10.09 -22.88 18.26
N SER A 139 10.39 -23.94 19.00
CA SER A 139 9.69 -25.24 18.84
C SER A 139 8.18 -25.17 19.09
N GLN A 140 7.74 -24.20 19.88
CA GLN A 140 6.34 -23.98 20.21
C GLN A 140 5.63 -23.00 19.25
N SER A 141 6.39 -22.29 18.41
CA SER A 141 5.82 -21.41 17.40
C SER A 141 4.97 -22.20 16.40
N MET A 142 3.74 -21.75 16.23
CA MET A 142 2.76 -22.43 15.38
C MET A 142 3.02 -22.11 13.91
N ILE A 143 2.90 -23.11 13.04
CA ILE A 143 2.90 -22.94 11.58
C ILE A 143 1.54 -23.40 11.06
N ILE A 144 0.79 -22.51 10.45
CA ILE A 144 -0.49 -22.77 9.82
C ILE A 144 -0.29 -22.92 8.31
N CYS A 145 -0.67 -24.05 7.75
CA CYS A 145 -0.57 -24.36 6.33
C CYS A 145 -1.93 -24.18 5.67
N ASN A 146 -2.20 -22.97 5.18
CA ASN A 146 -3.39 -22.61 4.40
C ASN A 146 -3.14 -22.78 2.88
N GLY A 147 -4.04 -22.26 2.06
CA GLY A 147 -3.93 -22.24 0.61
C GLY A 147 -4.12 -23.59 -0.07
N TYR A 148 -4.00 -23.63 -1.37
CA TYR A 148 -4.14 -24.85 -2.17
C TYR A 148 -2.86 -25.71 -2.06
N LYS A 149 -3.03 -26.97 -1.63
CA LYS A 149 -1.92 -27.89 -1.32
C LYS A 149 -1.92 -29.11 -2.24
N ASP A 150 -0.78 -29.38 -2.85
CA ASP A 150 -0.52 -30.63 -3.53
C ASP A 150 0.19 -31.65 -2.63
N GLU A 151 0.46 -32.84 -3.14
CA GLU A 151 1.08 -33.93 -2.39
C GLU A 151 2.44 -33.52 -1.82
N SER A 152 3.30 -32.83 -2.60
CA SER A 152 4.64 -32.43 -2.14
C SER A 152 4.62 -31.39 -1.03
N TYR A 153 3.63 -30.47 -1.06
CA TYR A 153 3.42 -29.52 0.03
C TYR A 153 3.04 -30.26 1.35
N ILE A 154 2.04 -31.16 1.25
CA ILE A 154 1.54 -31.90 2.42
C ILE A 154 2.64 -32.82 2.98
N GLU A 155 3.40 -33.49 2.11
CA GLU A 155 4.51 -34.36 2.52
C GLU A 155 5.58 -33.58 3.28
N LEU A 156 6.00 -32.41 2.78
CA LEU A 156 6.97 -31.54 3.44
C LEU A 156 6.47 -31.07 4.81
N ALA A 157 5.20 -30.66 4.91
CA ALA A 157 4.58 -30.25 6.17
C ALA A 157 4.55 -31.39 7.20
N LEU A 158 4.20 -32.62 6.78
CA LEU A 158 4.20 -33.81 7.64
C LEU A 158 5.62 -34.17 8.11
N LEU A 159 6.62 -34.11 7.24
CA LEU A 159 8.02 -34.34 7.61
C LEU A 159 8.50 -33.32 8.64
N ALA A 160 8.20 -32.05 8.43
CA ALA A 160 8.55 -31.00 9.37
C ALA A 160 7.84 -31.17 10.73
N GLN A 161 6.57 -31.60 10.73
CA GLN A 161 5.86 -31.97 11.96
C GLN A 161 6.54 -33.15 12.67
N LYS A 162 6.98 -34.18 11.94
CA LYS A 162 7.72 -35.33 12.50
C LYS A 162 9.04 -34.93 13.12
N MET A 163 9.68 -33.88 12.58
CA MET A 163 10.92 -33.29 13.14
C MET A 163 10.68 -32.36 14.33
N GLY A 164 9.44 -32.22 14.79
CA GLY A 164 9.12 -31.46 16.00
C GLY A 164 8.57 -30.05 15.79
N ARG A 165 8.30 -29.63 14.55
CA ARG A 165 7.60 -28.36 14.30
C ARG A 165 6.12 -28.48 14.63
N LYS A 166 5.54 -27.46 15.27
CA LYS A 166 4.10 -27.40 15.60
C LYS A 166 3.31 -26.92 14.36
N ILE A 167 3.01 -27.85 13.46
CA ILE A 167 2.33 -27.56 12.18
C ILE A 167 0.86 -27.99 12.24
N PHE A 168 -0.02 -27.16 11.68
CA PHE A 168 -1.41 -27.47 11.39
C PHE A 168 -1.64 -27.40 9.88
N ILE A 169 -2.11 -28.48 9.27
CA ILE A 169 -2.46 -28.53 7.85
C ILE A 169 -3.95 -28.24 7.74
N VAL A 170 -4.30 -27.06 7.22
CA VAL A 170 -5.69 -26.61 7.09
C VAL A 170 -6.25 -27.06 5.75
N VAL A 171 -7.21 -27.97 5.79
CA VAL A 171 -7.90 -28.49 4.63
C VAL A 171 -8.86 -27.46 4.07
N GLU A 172 -8.69 -27.11 2.80
CA GLU A 172 -9.53 -26.16 2.07
C GLU A 172 -10.35 -26.82 0.96
N LYS A 173 -10.03 -28.08 0.60
CA LYS A 173 -10.70 -28.91 -0.40
C LYS A 173 -10.71 -30.38 0.02
N MET A 174 -11.78 -31.10 -0.31
CA MET A 174 -11.90 -32.54 0.02
C MET A 174 -10.78 -33.42 -0.55
N MET A 175 -10.22 -33.04 -1.71
CA MET A 175 -9.08 -33.73 -2.31
C MET A 175 -7.84 -33.65 -1.41
N GLU A 176 -7.59 -32.51 -0.79
CA GLU A 176 -6.47 -32.32 0.15
C GLU A 176 -6.58 -33.26 1.35
N LEU A 177 -7.78 -33.42 1.91
CA LEU A 177 -8.00 -34.32 3.04
C LEU A 177 -7.71 -35.79 2.66
N ARG A 178 -8.10 -36.21 1.47
CA ARG A 178 -7.81 -37.58 0.97
C ARG A 178 -6.31 -37.78 0.78
N THR A 179 -5.62 -36.81 0.19
CA THR A 179 -4.16 -36.83 0.01
C THR A 179 -3.45 -36.85 1.36
N LEU A 180 -3.88 -36.04 2.31
CA LEU A 180 -3.33 -35.97 3.65
C LEU A 180 -3.51 -37.31 4.40
N ALA A 181 -4.69 -37.92 4.35
CA ALA A 181 -4.94 -39.20 4.97
C ALA A 181 -4.07 -40.33 4.40
N ASN A 182 -3.93 -40.40 3.08
CA ASN A 182 -3.06 -41.36 2.40
C ASN A 182 -1.57 -41.18 2.78
N LEU A 183 -1.09 -39.93 2.78
CA LEU A 183 0.29 -39.61 3.17
C LEU A 183 0.56 -39.88 4.64
N ALA A 184 -0.34 -39.49 5.53
CA ALA A 184 -0.26 -39.74 6.96
C ALA A 184 -0.12 -41.24 7.26
N LYS A 185 -0.90 -42.08 6.56
CA LYS A 185 -0.83 -43.55 6.67
C LYS A 185 0.50 -44.09 6.10
N ARG A 186 0.90 -43.64 4.91
CA ARG A 186 2.14 -44.08 4.25
C ARG A 186 3.39 -43.74 5.08
N MET A 187 3.40 -42.57 5.71
CA MET A 187 4.53 -42.05 6.49
C MET A 187 4.47 -42.44 7.97
N ASN A 188 3.39 -43.06 8.41
CA ASN A 188 3.09 -43.36 9.81
C ASN A 188 3.19 -42.12 10.72
N ILE A 189 2.47 -41.05 10.36
CA ILE A 189 2.43 -39.78 11.07
C ILE A 189 1.00 -39.45 11.46
N ARG A 190 0.75 -39.01 12.68
CA ARG A 190 -0.52 -38.43 13.11
C ARG A 190 -0.50 -36.91 12.84
N PRO A 191 -1.18 -36.42 11.80
CA PRO A 191 -1.19 -35.01 11.46
C PRO A 191 -2.00 -34.16 12.46
N ASN A 192 -1.64 -32.89 12.63
CA ASN A 192 -2.57 -31.92 13.18
C ASN A 192 -3.40 -31.32 12.04
N ILE A 193 -4.67 -31.67 11.97
CA ILE A 193 -5.58 -31.27 10.91
C ILE A 193 -6.40 -30.06 11.35
N GLY A 194 -6.41 -29.03 10.50
CA GLY A 194 -7.41 -27.97 10.50
C GLY A 194 -8.40 -28.17 9.37
N ILE A 195 -9.62 -27.65 9.51
CA ILE A 195 -10.58 -27.58 8.41
C ILE A 195 -11.07 -26.16 8.29
N ARG A 196 -10.95 -25.57 7.08
CA ARG A 196 -11.56 -24.29 6.77
C ARG A 196 -13.03 -24.47 6.43
N ILE A 197 -13.87 -23.74 7.14
CA ILE A 197 -15.33 -23.77 7.00
C ILE A 197 -15.77 -22.53 6.23
N LYS A 198 -16.59 -22.71 5.20
CA LYS A 198 -17.31 -21.62 4.58
C LYS A 198 -18.44 -21.16 5.50
N LEU A 199 -18.44 -19.88 5.82
CA LEU A 199 -19.54 -19.25 6.55
C LEU A 199 -20.51 -18.62 5.55
N ALA A 200 -21.80 -18.56 5.90
CA ALA A 200 -22.78 -17.81 5.13
C ALA A 200 -22.54 -16.29 5.21
N SER A 201 -21.90 -15.83 6.28
CA SER A 201 -21.50 -14.45 6.47
C SER A 201 -20.31 -14.10 5.59
N SER A 202 -20.43 -12.97 4.85
CA SER A 202 -19.35 -12.35 4.08
C SER A 202 -18.77 -11.13 4.80
N GLY A 203 -17.57 -10.74 4.43
CA GLY A 203 -16.93 -9.50 4.89
C GLY A 203 -17.62 -8.24 4.37
N SER A 204 -16.88 -7.15 4.35
CA SER A 204 -17.29 -5.86 3.77
C SER A 204 -16.10 -5.20 3.09
N GLY A 205 -16.36 -4.30 2.12
CA GLY A 205 -15.33 -3.57 1.41
C GLY A 205 -14.79 -4.30 0.18
N LYS A 206 -13.58 -3.94 -0.26
CA LYS A 206 -12.99 -4.39 -1.54
C LYS A 206 -12.76 -5.90 -1.65
N TRP A 207 -12.69 -6.63 -0.53
CA TRP A 207 -12.42 -8.07 -0.46
C TRP A 207 -13.62 -8.89 0.04
N GLU A 208 -14.85 -8.41 -0.15
CA GLU A 208 -16.08 -9.08 0.29
C GLU A 208 -16.23 -10.49 -0.29
N GLU A 209 -15.83 -10.70 -1.56
CA GLU A 209 -15.89 -12.00 -2.25
C GLU A 209 -14.91 -13.06 -1.69
N SER A 210 -13.98 -12.68 -0.79
CA SER A 210 -13.07 -13.62 -0.15
C SER A 210 -13.75 -14.50 0.91
N GLY A 211 -14.96 -14.17 1.32
CA GLY A 211 -15.80 -14.90 2.29
C GLY A 211 -17.15 -15.30 1.69
N GLY A 212 -18.01 -15.88 2.53
CA GLY A 212 -19.36 -16.34 2.14
C GLY A 212 -19.38 -17.64 1.35
N ASP A 213 -20.58 -18.06 0.93
CA ASP A 213 -20.81 -19.34 0.25
C ASP A 213 -20.09 -19.47 -1.10
N VAL A 214 -19.85 -18.36 -1.79
CA VAL A 214 -19.15 -18.30 -3.09
C VAL A 214 -17.64 -18.28 -2.96
N SER A 215 -17.10 -18.27 -1.74
CA SER A 215 -15.67 -18.23 -1.47
C SER A 215 -14.93 -19.35 -2.22
N LYS A 216 -13.75 -19.01 -2.78
CA LYS A 216 -12.87 -19.96 -3.49
C LYS A 216 -12.44 -21.14 -2.64
N PHE A 217 -12.26 -20.95 -1.33
CA PHE A 217 -11.70 -21.90 -0.39
C PHE A 217 -12.63 -22.19 0.78
N GLY A 218 -12.42 -23.37 1.38
CA GLY A 218 -13.18 -23.88 2.52
C GLY A 218 -14.24 -24.88 2.12
N LEU A 219 -14.70 -25.65 3.09
CA LEU A 219 -15.75 -26.67 2.96
C LEU A 219 -17.09 -26.07 3.38
N ASN A 220 -18.13 -26.31 2.61
CA ASN A 220 -19.50 -26.05 3.03
C ASN A 220 -19.97 -27.13 4.04
N SER A 221 -21.16 -26.97 4.61
CA SER A 221 -21.66 -27.89 5.64
C SER A 221 -21.80 -29.35 5.15
N SER A 222 -22.14 -29.57 3.88
CA SER A 222 -22.24 -30.92 3.29
C SER A 222 -20.85 -31.55 3.15
N GLU A 223 -19.90 -30.79 2.56
CA GLU A 223 -18.50 -31.21 2.42
C GLU A 223 -17.85 -31.45 3.80
N LEU A 224 -18.18 -30.64 4.81
CA LEU A 224 -17.73 -30.87 6.18
C LEU A 224 -18.21 -32.20 6.70
N MET A 225 -19.49 -32.58 6.49
CA MET A 225 -19.99 -33.88 6.91
C MET A 225 -19.30 -35.05 6.19
N GLU A 226 -18.99 -34.91 4.91
CA GLU A 226 -18.17 -35.87 4.16
C GLU A 226 -16.75 -35.96 4.73
N ALA A 227 -16.15 -34.84 5.08
CA ALA A 227 -14.83 -34.79 5.70
C ALA A 227 -14.82 -35.52 7.05
N LEU A 228 -15.82 -35.28 7.89
CA LEU A 228 -15.95 -35.97 9.17
C LEU A 228 -16.07 -37.50 8.98
N SER A 229 -16.88 -37.98 8.03
CA SER A 229 -16.99 -39.38 7.69
C SER A 229 -15.68 -40.01 7.21
N LEU A 230 -14.91 -39.26 6.40
CA LEU A 230 -13.58 -39.69 5.94
C LEU A 230 -12.58 -39.78 7.11
N LEU A 231 -12.59 -38.81 8.04
CA LEU A 231 -11.73 -38.82 9.23
C LEU A 231 -12.04 -40.03 10.14
N GLU A 232 -13.31 -40.43 10.26
CA GLU A 232 -13.73 -41.62 10.99
C GLU A 232 -13.24 -42.89 10.29
N GLN A 233 -13.43 -43.03 8.98
CA GLN A 233 -12.99 -44.18 8.18
C GLN A 233 -11.46 -44.37 8.24
N GLU A 234 -10.69 -43.27 8.17
CA GLU A 234 -9.22 -43.32 8.23
C GLU A 234 -8.67 -43.29 9.67
N GLN A 235 -9.51 -43.34 10.68
CA GLN A 235 -9.15 -43.31 12.11
C GLN A 235 -8.32 -42.06 12.48
N LEU A 236 -8.67 -40.89 11.90
CA LEU A 236 -8.00 -39.58 12.11
C LEU A 236 -8.86 -38.59 12.90
N THR A 237 -9.89 -39.02 13.58
CA THR A 237 -10.81 -38.18 14.40
C THR A 237 -10.05 -37.35 15.43
N ASP A 238 -9.07 -37.94 16.11
CA ASP A 238 -8.21 -37.27 17.11
C ASP A 238 -7.17 -36.31 16.51
N SER A 239 -6.95 -36.41 15.21
CA SER A 239 -6.09 -35.49 14.44
C SER A 239 -6.77 -34.17 14.09
N PHE A 240 -8.11 -34.14 14.03
CA PHE A 240 -8.86 -32.91 13.75
C PHE A 240 -8.95 -32.03 14.99
N LYS A 241 -8.15 -30.96 15.03
CA LYS A 241 -7.94 -30.10 16.21
C LYS A 241 -8.29 -28.64 16.02
N LEU A 242 -8.42 -28.17 14.78
CA LEU A 242 -8.55 -26.77 14.45
C LEU A 242 -9.69 -26.54 13.44
N ILE A 243 -10.56 -25.58 13.73
CA ILE A 243 -11.46 -25.01 12.74
C ILE A 243 -10.98 -23.64 12.35
N HIS A 244 -11.02 -23.34 11.06
CA HIS A 244 -10.57 -22.07 10.49
C HIS A 244 -11.67 -21.46 9.63
N PHE A 245 -11.77 -20.15 9.64
CA PHE A 245 -12.53 -19.38 8.65
C PHE A 245 -11.85 -18.07 8.30
N HIS A 246 -12.19 -17.50 7.16
CA HIS A 246 -11.68 -16.21 6.74
C HIS A 246 -12.78 -15.45 5.98
N ILE A 247 -13.11 -14.25 6.45
CA ILE A 247 -14.18 -13.40 5.89
C ILE A 247 -13.68 -12.29 4.98
N GLY A 248 -12.39 -12.27 4.67
CA GLY A 248 -11.77 -11.26 3.82
C GLY A 248 -10.71 -10.41 4.54
N SER A 249 -9.97 -9.64 3.77
CA SER A 249 -9.00 -8.65 4.27
C SER A 249 -9.70 -7.32 4.50
N GLN A 250 -9.13 -6.45 5.35
CA GLN A 250 -9.63 -5.08 5.59
C GLN A 250 -11.15 -5.03 5.84
N VAL A 251 -11.64 -5.82 6.82
CA VAL A 251 -13.07 -5.82 7.16
C VAL A 251 -13.40 -4.50 7.86
N THR A 252 -14.16 -3.64 7.20
CA THR A 252 -14.39 -2.26 7.64
C THR A 252 -15.41 -2.14 8.76
N ASN A 253 -16.33 -3.13 8.88
CA ASN A 253 -17.48 -3.06 9.77
C ASN A 253 -17.46 -4.19 10.82
N ILE A 254 -17.39 -3.82 12.09
CA ILE A 254 -17.37 -4.75 13.24
C ILE A 254 -18.59 -5.69 13.28
N ARG A 255 -19.75 -5.28 12.77
CA ARG A 255 -20.95 -6.13 12.74
C ARG A 255 -20.75 -7.38 11.91
N ARG A 256 -19.99 -7.32 10.81
CA ARG A 256 -19.67 -8.48 9.97
C ARG A 256 -18.83 -9.48 10.73
N ILE A 257 -17.85 -9.01 11.49
CA ILE A 257 -17.02 -9.84 12.37
C ILE A 257 -17.88 -10.53 13.42
N LYS A 258 -18.76 -9.79 14.10
CA LYS A 258 -19.69 -10.35 15.11
C LYS A 258 -20.60 -11.43 14.52
N THR A 259 -21.09 -11.25 13.30
CA THR A 259 -21.94 -12.24 12.63
C THR A 259 -21.16 -13.53 12.32
N ALA A 260 -19.95 -13.40 11.78
CA ALA A 260 -19.09 -14.56 11.50
C ALA A 260 -18.68 -15.31 12.79
N LEU A 261 -18.36 -14.59 13.86
CA LEU A 261 -18.05 -15.18 15.16
C LEU A 261 -19.24 -15.99 15.74
N LYS A 262 -20.47 -15.47 15.62
CA LYS A 262 -21.66 -16.21 16.03
C LYS A 262 -21.83 -17.52 15.24
N GLU A 263 -21.58 -17.49 13.95
CA GLU A 263 -21.72 -18.66 13.09
C GLU A 263 -20.65 -19.72 13.40
N VAL A 264 -19.36 -19.35 13.43
CA VAL A 264 -18.27 -20.31 13.71
C VAL A 264 -18.37 -20.91 15.11
N THR A 265 -18.81 -20.17 16.10
CA THR A 265 -19.00 -20.70 17.46
C THR A 265 -20.08 -21.78 17.52
N GLN A 266 -21.10 -21.73 16.65
CA GLN A 266 -22.06 -22.82 16.51
C GLN A 266 -21.44 -24.08 15.88
N PHE A 267 -20.58 -23.92 14.85
CA PHE A 267 -19.81 -25.06 14.32
C PHE A 267 -18.95 -25.70 15.40
N TYR A 268 -18.25 -24.91 16.21
CA TYR A 268 -17.49 -25.40 17.35
C TYR A 268 -18.36 -26.26 18.30
N VAL A 269 -19.50 -25.72 18.73
CA VAL A 269 -20.45 -26.45 19.62
C VAL A 269 -20.89 -27.77 19.01
N GLN A 270 -21.28 -27.77 17.73
CA GLN A 270 -21.79 -29.00 17.08
C GLN A 270 -20.68 -30.07 16.92
N LEU A 271 -19.46 -29.66 16.60
CA LEU A 271 -18.32 -30.56 16.48
C LEU A 271 -17.94 -31.20 17.83
N ILE A 272 -17.87 -30.39 18.89
CA ILE A 272 -17.62 -30.92 20.24
C ILE A 272 -18.73 -31.90 20.67
N LYS A 273 -20.02 -31.57 20.44
CA LYS A 273 -21.17 -32.48 20.75
C LYS A 273 -21.13 -33.76 19.94
N LYS A 274 -20.52 -33.78 18.76
CA LYS A 274 -20.27 -34.97 17.96
C LYS A 274 -19.05 -35.79 18.42
N GLY A 275 -18.33 -35.35 19.43
CA GLY A 275 -17.17 -36.03 20.02
C GLY A 275 -15.80 -35.66 19.42
N TYR A 276 -15.73 -34.67 18.57
CA TYR A 276 -14.44 -34.16 18.05
C TYR A 276 -13.75 -33.29 19.08
N ASN A 277 -12.44 -33.45 19.26
CA ASN A 277 -11.63 -32.67 20.20
C ASN A 277 -11.03 -31.43 19.52
N ILE A 278 -11.88 -30.45 19.19
CA ILE A 278 -11.42 -29.19 18.62
C ILE A 278 -10.76 -28.36 19.71
N GLN A 279 -9.46 -28.06 19.52
CA GLN A 279 -8.62 -27.33 20.48
C GLN A 279 -8.42 -25.88 20.08
N PHE A 280 -8.58 -25.54 18.80
CA PHE A 280 -8.28 -24.22 18.25
C PHE A 280 -9.43 -23.73 17.38
N VAL A 281 -9.76 -22.44 17.53
CA VAL A 281 -10.61 -21.68 16.61
C VAL A 281 -9.75 -20.59 16.01
N ASP A 282 -9.48 -20.73 14.73
CA ASP A 282 -8.75 -19.75 13.95
C ASP A 282 -9.75 -18.87 13.18
N ILE A 283 -9.83 -17.62 13.58
CA ILE A 283 -10.77 -16.65 12.98
C ILE A 283 -10.19 -15.94 11.75
N GLY A 284 -9.03 -16.38 11.28
CA GLY A 284 -8.38 -15.84 10.10
C GLY A 284 -7.95 -14.39 10.26
N GLY A 285 -7.85 -13.69 9.13
CA GLY A 285 -7.55 -12.27 9.07
C GLY A 285 -8.80 -11.41 9.15
N GLY A 286 -8.66 -10.17 8.68
CA GLY A 286 -9.77 -9.22 8.58
C GLY A 286 -9.65 -8.01 9.50
N LEU A 287 -8.83 -8.07 10.55
CA LEU A 287 -8.50 -6.89 11.35
C LEU A 287 -7.92 -5.80 10.44
N GLY A 288 -8.69 -4.73 10.24
CA GLY A 288 -8.37 -3.69 9.28
C GLY A 288 -7.47 -2.60 9.83
N VAL A 289 -7.05 -1.73 8.92
CA VAL A 289 -6.24 -0.54 9.15
C VAL A 289 -7.07 0.69 8.79
N ASN A 290 -6.94 1.75 9.55
CA ASN A 290 -7.58 3.02 9.30
C ASN A 290 -6.68 3.89 8.41
N TYR A 291 -6.68 3.63 7.09
CA TYR A 291 -5.82 4.32 6.15
C TYR A 291 -6.18 5.80 5.98
N ASP A 292 -7.47 6.14 5.97
CA ASP A 292 -7.94 7.51 5.73
C ASP A 292 -8.19 8.34 6.99
N GLY A 293 -8.09 7.72 8.17
CA GLY A 293 -8.30 8.41 9.44
C GLY A 293 -9.75 8.74 9.77
N THR A 294 -10.73 8.31 8.95
CA THR A 294 -12.14 8.70 9.14
C THR A 294 -12.87 7.91 10.24
N ASN A 295 -12.34 6.77 10.66
CA ASN A 295 -13.00 5.82 11.56
C ASN A 295 -14.41 5.42 11.08
N SER A 296 -14.59 5.28 9.77
CA SER A 296 -15.85 5.00 9.11
C SER A 296 -15.78 3.69 8.32
N SER A 297 -16.87 2.95 8.27
CA SER A 297 -16.99 1.74 7.43
C SER A 297 -17.47 2.03 6.00
N VAL A 298 -17.65 3.29 5.63
CA VAL A 298 -18.26 3.69 4.35
C VAL A 298 -17.25 3.67 3.20
N THR A 299 -16.01 4.08 3.45
CA THR A 299 -15.02 4.33 2.38
C THR A 299 -14.28 3.09 1.89
N GLY A 300 -14.35 1.97 2.58
CA GLY A 300 -13.49 0.80 2.30
C GLY A 300 -12.02 0.96 2.75
N ASN A 301 -11.57 2.20 2.99
CA ASN A 301 -10.20 2.54 3.38
C ASN A 301 -10.04 2.76 4.90
N SER A 302 -11.09 2.58 5.68
CA SER A 302 -11.11 2.76 7.12
C SER A 302 -11.87 1.64 7.83
N ILE A 303 -11.85 1.68 9.16
CA ILE A 303 -12.57 0.74 10.02
C ILE A 303 -13.37 1.52 11.07
N ASN A 304 -14.52 1.00 11.48
CA ASN A 304 -15.38 1.62 12.48
C ASN A 304 -15.22 1.01 13.89
N TYR A 305 -14.06 0.39 14.17
CA TYR A 305 -13.77 -0.26 15.44
C TYR A 305 -12.29 -0.16 15.81
N SER A 306 -11.96 -0.39 17.06
CA SER A 306 -10.60 -0.48 17.57
C SER A 306 -10.10 -1.94 17.63
N ILE A 307 -8.78 -2.14 17.79
CA ILE A 307 -8.19 -3.46 18.03
C ILE A 307 -8.82 -4.08 19.29
N GLN A 308 -9.03 -3.30 20.35
CA GLN A 308 -9.62 -3.79 21.59
C GLN A 308 -11.05 -4.30 21.39
N GLU A 309 -11.88 -3.56 20.64
CA GLU A 309 -13.24 -4.01 20.31
C GLU A 309 -13.24 -5.31 19.49
N TYR A 310 -12.35 -5.43 18.49
CA TYR A 310 -12.18 -6.66 17.71
C TYR A 310 -11.86 -7.86 18.60
N VAL A 311 -10.87 -7.70 19.49
CA VAL A 311 -10.43 -8.76 20.40
C VAL A 311 -11.50 -9.09 21.45
N ASN A 312 -12.16 -8.06 22.00
CA ASN A 312 -13.26 -8.24 22.95
C ASN A 312 -14.39 -9.09 22.34
N ASP A 313 -14.80 -8.76 21.11
CA ASP A 313 -15.86 -9.49 20.42
C ASP A 313 -15.49 -10.95 20.15
N ALA A 314 -14.23 -11.19 19.74
CA ALA A 314 -13.73 -12.55 19.49
C ALA A 314 -13.72 -13.41 20.77
N ILE A 315 -13.15 -12.89 21.85
CA ILE A 315 -13.08 -13.61 23.13
C ILE A 315 -14.47 -13.77 23.75
N TYR A 316 -15.28 -12.70 23.77
CA TYR A 316 -16.63 -12.77 24.31
C TYR A 316 -17.49 -13.82 23.61
N ALA A 317 -17.45 -13.89 22.28
CA ALA A 317 -18.22 -14.87 21.51
C ALA A 317 -17.87 -16.33 21.91
N LEU A 318 -16.57 -16.63 22.09
CA LEU A 318 -16.10 -17.95 22.52
C LEU A 318 -16.52 -18.27 23.96
N VAL A 319 -16.31 -17.34 24.88
CA VAL A 319 -16.63 -17.53 26.30
C VAL A 319 -18.13 -17.69 26.50
N ASP A 320 -18.97 -16.84 25.90
CA ASP A 320 -20.42 -16.87 26.03
C ASP A 320 -21.01 -18.20 25.53
N ILE A 321 -20.58 -18.66 24.35
CA ILE A 321 -21.10 -19.91 23.79
C ILE A 321 -20.63 -21.14 24.57
N CYS A 322 -19.39 -21.16 25.03
CA CYS A 322 -18.87 -22.26 25.85
C CYS A 322 -19.56 -22.32 27.22
N ARG A 323 -19.80 -21.19 27.87
CA ARG A 323 -20.53 -21.08 29.14
C ARG A 323 -21.96 -21.61 28.98
N LYS A 324 -22.68 -21.17 27.94
CA LYS A 324 -24.07 -21.60 27.68
C LYS A 324 -24.21 -23.08 27.42
N ASN A 325 -23.21 -23.71 26.81
CA ASN A 325 -23.22 -25.13 26.47
C ASN A 325 -22.42 -26.02 27.44
N GLN A 326 -21.77 -25.45 28.47
CA GLN A 326 -20.90 -26.17 29.42
C GLN A 326 -19.74 -26.90 28.70
N LEU A 327 -19.12 -26.23 27.72
CA LEU A 327 -18.03 -26.77 26.91
C LEU A 327 -16.68 -26.12 27.29
N PRO A 328 -15.56 -26.82 27.04
CA PRO A 328 -14.24 -26.22 27.22
C PRO A 328 -14.07 -25.01 26.27
N GLN A 329 -13.27 -24.03 26.67
CA GLN A 329 -12.93 -22.89 25.83
C GLN A 329 -11.78 -23.29 24.89
N PRO A 330 -11.91 -23.13 23.56
CA PRO A 330 -10.83 -23.40 22.62
C PRO A 330 -9.77 -22.27 22.66
N ASN A 331 -8.55 -22.57 22.25
CA ASN A 331 -7.55 -21.54 21.97
C ASN A 331 -7.97 -20.71 20.75
N LEU A 332 -7.70 -19.42 20.80
CA LEU A 332 -8.03 -18.47 19.73
C LEU A 332 -6.79 -18.17 18.88
N ILE A 333 -6.92 -18.23 17.57
CA ILE A 333 -5.90 -17.80 16.61
C ILE A 333 -6.47 -16.64 15.77
N ILE A 334 -5.64 -15.63 15.52
CA ILE A 334 -5.90 -14.58 14.54
C ILE A 334 -4.78 -14.54 13.50
N GLU A 335 -5.13 -14.30 12.24
CA GLU A 335 -4.18 -14.15 11.11
C GLU A 335 -4.13 -12.69 10.60
N SER A 336 -3.83 -11.75 11.47
CA SER A 336 -3.99 -10.31 11.22
C SER A 336 -2.74 -9.65 10.60
N GLY A 337 -2.32 -10.09 9.41
CA GLY A 337 -1.09 -9.62 8.78
C GLY A 337 -1.08 -8.14 8.44
N ARG A 338 -2.12 -7.61 7.79
CA ARG A 338 -2.22 -6.19 7.40
C ARG A 338 -2.06 -5.26 8.61
N SER A 339 -2.73 -5.53 9.71
CA SER A 339 -2.68 -4.67 10.90
C SER A 339 -1.33 -4.73 11.63
N LEU A 340 -0.54 -5.79 11.41
CA LEU A 340 0.82 -5.89 11.93
C LEU A 340 1.80 -5.08 11.11
N THR A 341 1.72 -5.13 9.77
CA THR A 341 2.79 -4.63 8.90
C THR A 341 2.51 -3.28 8.25
N ALA A 342 1.27 -2.87 8.03
CA ALA A 342 0.98 -1.65 7.27
C ALA A 342 1.77 -0.41 7.75
N HIS A 343 1.87 -0.21 9.05
CA HIS A 343 2.45 1.00 9.65
C HIS A 343 3.99 1.05 9.62
N HIS A 344 4.69 -0.07 9.37
CA HIS A 344 6.13 -0.14 9.58
C HIS A 344 6.94 0.48 8.45
N SER A 345 6.34 0.79 7.30
CA SER A 345 7.09 1.36 6.18
C SER A 345 6.44 2.57 5.54
N ILE A 346 7.31 3.43 5.00
CA ILE A 346 7.00 4.67 4.31
C ILE A 346 7.77 4.65 2.99
N LEU A 347 7.09 4.87 1.87
CA LEU A 347 7.75 5.16 0.61
C LEU A 347 8.05 6.65 0.54
N VAL A 348 9.29 7.00 0.21
CA VAL A 348 9.74 8.39 0.04
C VAL A 348 10.30 8.58 -1.35
N PHE A 349 9.84 9.62 -2.01
CA PHE A 349 10.36 10.06 -3.31
C PHE A 349 10.42 11.58 -3.41
N GLU A 350 11.08 12.07 -4.44
CA GLU A 350 11.24 13.49 -4.72
C GLU A 350 10.31 13.93 -5.85
N ALA A 351 9.67 15.09 -5.69
CA ALA A 351 9.03 15.80 -6.78
C ALA A 351 10.10 16.57 -7.58
N LEU A 352 10.28 16.17 -8.84
CA LEU A 352 11.34 16.66 -9.72
C LEU A 352 10.98 17.98 -10.41
N THR A 353 9.78 18.02 -10.99
CA THR A 353 9.26 19.14 -11.75
C THR A 353 7.76 19.29 -11.56
N SER A 354 7.24 20.44 -11.90
CA SER A 354 5.79 20.66 -11.94
C SER A 354 5.37 21.27 -13.28
N THR A 355 4.23 20.87 -13.76
CA THR A 355 3.60 21.49 -14.93
C THR A 355 2.28 22.12 -14.50
N GLN A 356 2.15 23.39 -14.76
CA GLN A 356 0.95 24.18 -14.52
C GLN A 356 0.13 24.30 -15.81
N LEU A 357 -1.17 24.47 -15.67
CA LEU A 357 -2.00 24.83 -16.80
C LEU A 357 -1.65 26.24 -17.29
N PRO A 358 -1.70 26.50 -18.60
CA PRO A 358 -1.25 27.74 -19.20
C PRO A 358 -2.27 28.89 -18.98
N ALA A 359 -2.66 29.14 -17.73
CA ALA A 359 -3.54 30.26 -17.39
C ALA A 359 -2.75 31.56 -17.26
N PHE A 360 -3.38 32.69 -17.50
CA PHE A 360 -2.80 34.01 -17.22
C PHE A 360 -2.83 34.25 -15.70
N ASN A 361 -1.75 34.77 -15.16
CA ASN A 361 -1.66 35.14 -13.74
C ASN A 361 -2.09 36.60 -13.47
N ASP A 362 -1.93 37.46 -14.46
CA ASP A 362 -2.21 38.89 -14.38
C ASP A 362 -3.26 39.30 -15.42
N GLU A 363 -3.83 40.51 -15.26
CA GLU A 363 -4.71 41.13 -16.24
C GLU A 363 -3.92 41.36 -17.55
N ILE A 364 -4.55 40.98 -18.66
CA ILE A 364 -3.99 41.14 -20.00
C ILE A 364 -4.84 42.10 -20.81
N SER A 365 -4.23 42.73 -21.80
CA SER A 365 -4.95 43.44 -22.86
C SER A 365 -4.92 42.60 -24.13
N ILE A 366 -6.04 42.54 -24.83
CA ILE A 366 -6.15 41.89 -26.13
C ILE A 366 -6.04 42.93 -27.23
N ASP A 367 -5.23 42.63 -28.25
CA ASP A 367 -5.06 43.52 -29.40
C ASP A 367 -6.39 43.70 -30.14
N GLU A 368 -6.63 44.90 -30.68
CA GLU A 368 -7.84 45.21 -31.45
C GLU A 368 -7.97 44.32 -32.68
N ASP A 369 -6.87 43.89 -33.27
CA ASP A 369 -6.82 43.01 -34.44
C ASP A 369 -6.85 41.51 -34.10
N ALA A 370 -6.96 41.11 -32.80
CA ALA A 370 -7.03 39.72 -32.41
C ALA A 370 -8.26 39.01 -33.05
N HIS A 371 -8.12 37.69 -33.23
CA HIS A 371 -9.19 36.84 -33.74
C HIS A 371 -10.46 36.94 -32.87
N GLU A 372 -11.66 36.88 -33.51
CA GLU A 372 -12.93 37.04 -32.82
C GLU A 372 -13.11 36.09 -31.64
N LEU A 373 -12.73 34.81 -31.77
CA LEU A 373 -12.76 33.83 -30.69
C LEU A 373 -11.91 34.21 -29.46
N VAL A 374 -10.80 34.91 -29.66
CA VAL A 374 -9.98 35.43 -28.58
C VAL A 374 -10.70 36.54 -27.83
N LYS A 375 -11.35 37.44 -28.60
CA LYS A 375 -12.16 38.55 -28.05
C LYS A 375 -13.36 38.03 -27.27
N ASP A 376 -14.06 37.05 -27.80
CA ASP A 376 -15.22 36.40 -27.15
C ASP A 376 -14.82 35.76 -25.81
N LEU A 377 -13.74 34.99 -25.80
CA LEU A 377 -13.22 34.38 -24.55
C LEU A 377 -12.74 35.43 -23.54
N TYR A 378 -12.11 36.49 -24.01
CA TYR A 378 -11.70 37.58 -23.13
C TYR A 378 -12.92 38.31 -22.53
N GLU A 379 -13.97 38.57 -23.32
CA GLU A 379 -15.24 39.15 -22.83
C GLU A 379 -15.91 38.24 -21.81
N ILE A 380 -15.95 36.92 -22.04
CA ILE A 380 -16.42 35.94 -21.06
C ILE A 380 -15.63 36.05 -19.76
N TRP A 381 -14.30 36.11 -19.84
CA TRP A 381 -13.43 36.17 -18.66
C TRP A 381 -13.63 37.47 -17.87
N ASP A 382 -13.62 38.62 -18.54
CA ASP A 382 -13.79 39.97 -17.95
C ASP A 382 -15.16 40.13 -17.26
N ASN A 383 -16.21 39.53 -17.82
CA ASN A 383 -17.57 39.61 -17.31
C ASN A 383 -17.99 38.42 -16.41
N LEU A 384 -17.04 37.58 -15.96
CA LEU A 384 -17.34 36.39 -15.20
C LEU A 384 -18.00 36.73 -13.84
N THR A 385 -19.19 36.17 -13.59
CA THR A 385 -19.97 36.42 -12.36
C THR A 385 -20.54 35.13 -11.77
N PRO A 386 -20.67 35.06 -10.42
CA PRO A 386 -21.22 33.86 -9.77
C PRO A 386 -22.63 33.47 -10.22
N ASN A 387 -23.45 34.44 -10.64
CA ASN A 387 -24.85 34.18 -11.01
C ASN A 387 -24.98 33.52 -12.39
N ARG A 388 -23.99 33.69 -13.25
CA ARG A 388 -23.99 33.16 -14.63
C ARG A 388 -22.87 32.17 -14.89
N ILE A 389 -22.26 31.67 -13.84
CA ILE A 389 -21.03 30.85 -13.90
C ILE A 389 -21.17 29.60 -14.79
N ILE A 390 -22.32 28.94 -14.80
CA ILE A 390 -22.58 27.74 -15.62
C ILE A 390 -22.71 28.09 -17.08
N GLU A 391 -23.51 29.13 -17.39
CA GLU A 391 -23.71 29.63 -18.76
C GLU A 391 -22.36 30.05 -19.36
N MET A 392 -21.62 30.89 -18.68
CA MET A 392 -20.29 31.40 -19.13
C MET A 392 -19.27 30.27 -19.27
N TRP A 393 -19.33 29.26 -18.43
CA TRP A 393 -18.52 28.05 -18.58
C TRP A 393 -18.84 27.29 -19.86
N HIS A 394 -20.13 27.13 -20.20
CA HIS A 394 -20.57 26.48 -21.45
C HIS A 394 -20.11 27.28 -22.65
N ASP A 395 -20.25 28.61 -22.60
CA ASP A 395 -19.82 29.49 -23.68
C ASP A 395 -18.29 29.39 -23.90
N ALA A 396 -17.49 29.32 -22.82
CA ALA A 396 -16.06 29.15 -22.91
C ALA A 396 -15.66 27.76 -23.48
N MET A 397 -16.37 26.69 -23.11
CA MET A 397 -16.15 25.36 -23.70
C MET A 397 -16.44 25.36 -25.20
N GLN A 398 -17.58 25.97 -25.62
CA GLN A 398 -17.93 26.05 -27.01
C GLN A 398 -16.92 26.86 -27.83
N ALA A 399 -16.49 28.01 -27.33
CA ALA A 399 -15.49 28.84 -28.02
C ALA A 399 -14.15 28.10 -28.18
N ARG A 400 -13.76 27.28 -27.19
CA ARG A 400 -12.57 26.43 -27.29
C ARG A 400 -12.71 25.34 -28.34
N GLU A 401 -13.88 24.68 -28.43
CA GLU A 401 -14.16 23.65 -29.45
C GLU A 401 -14.14 24.27 -30.84
N ASP A 402 -14.78 25.41 -31.02
CA ASP A 402 -14.82 26.15 -32.30
C ASP A 402 -13.40 26.54 -32.75
N ALA A 403 -12.55 27.00 -31.80
CA ALA A 403 -11.17 27.35 -32.10
C ALA A 403 -10.34 26.12 -32.53
N LEU A 404 -10.57 24.95 -31.91
CA LEU A 404 -9.91 23.71 -32.28
C LEU A 404 -10.34 23.26 -33.70
N ASP A 405 -11.61 23.36 -34.01
CA ASP A 405 -12.14 23.01 -35.34
C ASP A 405 -11.58 23.93 -36.43
N LEU A 406 -11.53 25.24 -36.18
CA LEU A 406 -10.97 26.20 -37.12
C LEU A 406 -9.44 26.00 -37.29
N PHE A 407 -8.72 25.63 -36.21
CA PHE A 407 -7.31 25.29 -36.30
C PHE A 407 -7.08 24.03 -37.15
N ASN A 408 -7.92 22.99 -36.97
CA ASN A 408 -7.86 21.77 -37.78
C ASN A 408 -8.16 22.01 -39.27
N LEU A 409 -8.95 23.03 -39.59
CA LEU A 409 -9.22 23.48 -40.95
C LEU A 409 -8.13 24.41 -41.52
N GLY A 410 -7.12 24.79 -40.72
CA GLY A 410 -6.10 25.75 -41.13
C GLY A 410 -6.55 27.19 -41.23
N LEU A 411 -7.65 27.54 -40.57
CA LEU A 411 -8.26 28.88 -40.60
C LEU A 411 -7.81 29.76 -39.42
N VAL A 412 -7.17 29.16 -38.44
CA VAL A 412 -6.62 29.83 -37.26
C VAL A 412 -5.15 29.43 -37.11
N ASP A 413 -4.28 30.36 -36.77
CA ASP A 413 -2.87 30.13 -36.55
C ASP A 413 -2.55 29.58 -35.14
N LEU A 414 -1.29 29.23 -34.90
CA LEU A 414 -0.85 28.64 -33.64
C LEU A 414 -0.91 29.66 -32.49
N GLU A 415 -0.60 30.90 -32.76
CA GLU A 415 -0.62 32.03 -31.81
C GLU A 415 -2.03 32.23 -31.25
N THR A 416 -3.01 32.32 -32.16
CA THR A 416 -4.43 32.45 -31.77
C THR A 416 -4.89 31.25 -30.96
N ARG A 417 -4.55 30.01 -31.36
CA ARG A 417 -4.86 28.81 -30.60
C ARG A 417 -4.25 28.83 -29.19
N ALA A 418 -2.99 29.25 -29.07
CA ALA A 418 -2.33 29.36 -27.77
C ALA A 418 -3.01 30.39 -26.85
N LEU A 419 -3.45 31.53 -27.39
CA LEU A 419 -4.21 32.53 -26.63
C LEU A 419 -5.56 31.99 -26.17
N VAL A 420 -6.30 31.30 -27.05
CA VAL A 420 -7.58 30.63 -26.70
C VAL A 420 -7.38 29.63 -25.57
N GLU A 421 -6.35 28.78 -25.64
CA GLU A 421 -6.05 27.80 -24.58
C GLU A 421 -5.75 28.51 -23.24
N ARG A 422 -4.96 29.57 -23.25
CA ARG A 422 -4.62 30.33 -22.03
C ARG A 422 -5.84 31.03 -21.42
N LEU A 423 -6.68 31.65 -22.23
CA LEU A 423 -7.92 32.30 -21.77
C LEU A 423 -8.91 31.26 -21.20
N PHE A 424 -9.10 30.15 -21.90
CA PHE A 424 -9.94 29.06 -21.42
C PHE A 424 -9.51 28.55 -20.03
N TRP A 425 -8.22 28.31 -19.81
CA TRP A 425 -7.74 27.86 -18.52
C TRP A 425 -7.81 28.94 -17.43
N SER A 426 -7.69 30.22 -17.80
CA SER A 426 -7.94 31.34 -16.87
C SER A 426 -9.41 31.37 -16.42
N ILE A 427 -10.33 31.23 -17.37
CA ILE A 427 -11.76 31.13 -17.07
C ILE A 427 -12.03 29.90 -16.19
N ALA A 428 -11.48 28.73 -16.51
CA ALA A 428 -11.66 27.51 -15.74
C ALA A 428 -11.19 27.67 -14.28
N ARG A 429 -10.03 28.29 -14.06
CA ARG A 429 -9.50 28.60 -12.73
C ARG A 429 -10.44 29.52 -11.94
N ASP A 430 -10.92 30.60 -12.55
CA ASP A 430 -11.74 31.60 -11.87
C ASP A 430 -13.17 31.07 -11.63
N VAL A 431 -13.72 30.30 -12.56
CA VAL A 431 -14.96 29.51 -12.38
C VAL A 431 -14.83 28.59 -11.17
N ASN A 432 -13.75 27.82 -11.05
CA ASN A 432 -13.54 26.93 -9.91
C ASN A 432 -13.38 27.71 -8.59
N ALA A 433 -12.68 28.84 -8.60
CA ALA A 433 -12.52 29.69 -7.41
C ALA A 433 -13.85 30.32 -6.93
N MET A 434 -14.75 30.65 -7.86
CA MET A 434 -16.10 31.14 -7.54
C MET A 434 -16.99 29.98 -7.07
N ALA A 435 -16.95 28.85 -7.77
CA ALA A 435 -17.75 27.67 -7.47
C ALA A 435 -17.42 27.09 -6.09
N SER A 436 -16.15 27.08 -5.67
CA SER A 436 -15.72 26.57 -4.36
C SER A 436 -16.32 27.33 -3.16
N LYS A 437 -16.83 28.54 -3.36
CA LYS A 437 -17.53 29.33 -2.34
C LYS A 437 -19.00 28.94 -2.18
N SER A 438 -19.56 28.11 -3.08
CA SER A 438 -20.96 27.70 -3.06
C SER A 438 -21.16 26.42 -2.25
N LYS A 439 -22.26 26.36 -1.47
CA LYS A 439 -22.62 25.15 -0.67
C LYS A 439 -23.11 23.96 -1.54
N HIS A 440 -23.57 24.23 -2.75
CA HIS A 440 -24.08 23.22 -3.68
C HIS A 440 -23.41 23.42 -5.04
N LEU A 441 -22.40 22.63 -5.32
CA LEU A 441 -21.71 22.60 -6.61
C LEU A 441 -22.43 21.62 -7.56
N PRO A 442 -22.82 22.07 -8.77
CA PRO A 442 -23.22 21.18 -9.83
C PRO A 442 -22.08 20.18 -10.16
N GLU A 443 -22.44 18.94 -10.51
CA GLU A 443 -21.47 17.88 -10.79
C GLU A 443 -20.48 18.24 -11.90
N GLU A 444 -20.94 19.03 -12.84
CA GLU A 444 -20.14 19.55 -13.96
C GLU A 444 -19.00 20.46 -13.48
N LEU A 445 -19.28 21.37 -12.56
CA LEU A 445 -18.24 22.25 -12.00
C LEU A 445 -17.27 21.49 -11.09
N LYS A 446 -17.67 20.37 -10.49
CA LYS A 446 -16.76 19.50 -9.76
C LYS A 446 -15.71 18.84 -10.66
N ARG A 447 -16.03 18.60 -11.93
CA ARG A 447 -15.06 18.06 -12.91
C ARG A 447 -13.95 19.06 -13.21
N ILE A 448 -14.24 20.36 -13.17
CA ILE A 448 -13.23 21.41 -13.38
C ILE A 448 -12.16 21.29 -12.28
N SER A 449 -12.57 21.17 -11.03
CA SER A 449 -11.64 21.07 -9.90
C SER A 449 -10.68 19.86 -9.99
N ARG A 450 -11.07 18.80 -10.70
CA ARG A 450 -10.23 17.63 -10.96
C ARG A 450 -9.18 17.86 -12.06
N SER A 451 -9.43 18.82 -12.95
CA SER A 451 -8.57 19.11 -14.11
C SER A 451 -7.55 20.22 -13.86
N LEU A 452 -7.77 21.00 -12.81
CA LEU A 452 -6.97 22.20 -12.51
C LEU A 452 -5.70 21.98 -11.70
N PRO A 453 -5.54 20.91 -10.86
CA PRO A 453 -4.33 20.75 -10.09
C PRO A 453 -3.09 20.68 -10.96
N ASP A 454 -2.00 21.23 -10.47
CA ASP A 454 -0.70 21.09 -11.07
C ASP A 454 -0.30 19.62 -11.16
N LYS A 455 0.48 19.25 -12.16
CA LYS A 455 1.06 17.91 -12.25
C LYS A 455 2.47 17.95 -11.68
N TYR A 456 2.68 17.28 -10.55
CA TYR A 456 4.01 17.11 -9.97
C TYR A 456 4.57 15.78 -10.42
N PHE A 457 5.65 15.82 -11.21
CA PHE A 457 6.37 14.62 -11.66
C PHE A 457 7.33 14.17 -10.58
N CYS A 458 7.15 12.95 -10.12
CA CYS A 458 7.80 12.41 -8.94
C CYS A 458 8.64 11.19 -9.32
N ASN A 459 9.86 11.11 -8.81
CA ASN A 459 10.78 10.00 -9.06
C ASN A 459 10.34 8.73 -8.32
N PHE A 460 9.39 7.99 -8.88
CA PHE A 460 8.95 6.67 -8.42
C PHE A 460 8.16 5.97 -9.54
N SER A 461 7.87 4.69 -9.39
CA SER A 461 6.89 3.94 -10.19
C SER A 461 5.71 3.55 -9.30
N LEU A 462 4.49 3.91 -9.72
CA LEU A 462 3.26 3.52 -9.03
C LEU A 462 3.08 2.00 -9.05
N PHE A 463 3.34 1.39 -10.20
CA PHE A 463 3.16 -0.05 -10.45
C PHE A 463 4.08 -0.89 -9.57
N GLN A 464 5.33 -0.45 -9.39
CA GLN A 464 6.30 -1.14 -8.55
C GLN A 464 6.04 -0.92 -7.06
N SER A 465 5.71 0.31 -6.66
CA SER A 465 5.72 0.69 -5.24
C SER A 465 4.35 0.73 -4.57
N LEU A 466 3.26 0.93 -5.34
CA LEU A 466 1.90 1.12 -4.84
C LEU A 466 0.86 0.37 -5.70
N PRO A 467 1.05 -0.93 -5.97
CA PRO A 467 0.17 -1.68 -6.89
C PRO A 467 -1.30 -1.68 -6.47
N ASP A 468 -1.61 -1.68 -5.16
CA ASP A 468 -3.00 -1.63 -4.69
C ASP A 468 -3.68 -0.29 -4.99
N SER A 469 -2.92 0.81 -5.11
CA SER A 469 -3.47 2.10 -5.53
C SER A 469 -3.99 2.04 -6.96
N TRP A 470 -3.24 1.42 -7.85
CA TRP A 470 -3.61 1.22 -9.26
C TRP A 470 -4.67 0.12 -9.43
N ALA A 471 -4.44 -1.08 -8.84
CA ALA A 471 -5.26 -2.26 -9.11
C ALA A 471 -6.65 -2.24 -8.46
N ILE A 472 -6.79 -1.62 -7.31
CA ILE A 472 -8.01 -1.67 -6.49
C ILE A 472 -8.40 -0.32 -5.86
N ASP A 473 -7.87 0.78 -6.35
CA ASP A 473 -8.14 2.14 -5.82
C ASP A 473 -7.90 2.27 -4.30
N GLN A 474 -6.89 1.54 -3.75
CA GLN A 474 -6.52 1.69 -2.35
C GLN A 474 -5.94 3.09 -2.13
N ILE A 475 -6.52 3.84 -1.21
CA ILE A 475 -6.01 5.15 -0.82
C ILE A 475 -5.00 4.98 0.31
N PHE A 476 -3.83 5.59 0.16
CA PHE A 476 -2.80 5.68 1.18
C PHE A 476 -2.66 7.13 1.66
N PRO A 477 -2.24 7.36 2.91
CA PRO A 477 -1.86 8.71 3.35
C PRO A 477 -0.66 9.23 2.55
N VAL A 478 -0.80 10.39 1.94
CA VAL A 478 0.26 11.05 1.15
C VAL A 478 0.41 12.48 1.63
N MET A 479 1.64 12.93 1.89
CA MET A 479 1.90 14.31 2.26
C MET A 479 3.35 14.71 2.02
N PRO A 480 3.65 16.02 1.90
CA PRO A 480 5.01 16.54 1.96
C PRO A 480 5.67 16.20 3.29
N LEU A 481 6.97 15.92 3.28
CA LEU A 481 7.74 15.59 4.49
C LEU A 481 8.36 16.81 5.18
N THR A 482 8.39 17.95 4.51
CA THR A 482 9.05 19.17 4.97
C THR A 482 8.18 20.40 4.68
N ARG A 483 8.57 21.57 5.23
CA ARG A 483 7.89 22.86 5.03
C ARG A 483 6.46 22.93 5.57
N LEU A 484 6.10 22.04 6.49
CA LEU A 484 4.74 21.96 7.04
C LEU A 484 4.42 23.07 8.05
N ASN A 485 5.36 23.97 8.33
CA ASN A 485 5.18 25.24 9.02
C ASN A 485 4.89 26.42 8.06
N GLU A 486 4.87 26.16 6.75
CA GLU A 486 4.48 27.08 5.68
C GLU A 486 3.09 26.70 5.15
N LYS A 487 2.32 27.69 4.69
CA LYS A 487 1.05 27.42 4.05
C LYS A 487 1.27 26.85 2.64
N PRO A 488 0.72 25.68 2.30
CA PRO A 488 0.72 25.22 0.92
C PRO A 488 -0.15 26.15 0.07
N THR A 489 0.38 26.59 -1.05
CA THR A 489 -0.28 27.55 -1.97
C THR A 489 -0.67 26.94 -3.30
N CYS A 490 -0.19 25.73 -3.59
CA CYS A 490 -0.51 24.94 -4.77
C CYS A 490 -1.36 23.72 -4.41
N THR A 491 -1.98 23.14 -5.40
CA THR A 491 -2.61 21.82 -5.32
C THR A 491 -2.12 20.96 -6.48
N ALA A 492 -1.81 19.69 -6.26
CA ALA A 492 -1.24 18.82 -7.28
C ALA A 492 -1.86 17.43 -7.32
N THR A 493 -1.80 16.81 -8.49
CA THR A 493 -1.75 15.36 -8.65
C THR A 493 -0.30 14.94 -8.80
N LEU A 494 0.04 13.74 -8.31
CA LEU A 494 1.40 13.22 -8.40
C LEU A 494 1.48 12.25 -9.57
N GLN A 495 2.37 12.53 -10.52
CA GLN A 495 2.63 11.67 -11.67
C GLN A 495 3.91 10.90 -11.40
N ASP A 496 3.92 9.62 -11.67
CA ASP A 496 5.14 8.82 -11.63
C ASP A 496 6.01 9.06 -12.90
N ILE A 497 7.15 8.41 -12.99
CA ILE A 497 8.05 8.53 -14.15
C ILE A 497 7.83 7.46 -15.23
N THR A 498 6.83 6.62 -15.07
CA THR A 498 6.46 5.66 -16.14
C THR A 498 5.78 6.39 -17.30
N CYS A 499 5.73 5.75 -18.46
CA CYS A 499 5.05 6.34 -19.61
C CYS A 499 3.54 6.06 -19.63
N ASP A 500 3.01 5.33 -18.65
CA ASP A 500 1.60 4.97 -18.57
C ASP A 500 0.76 6.09 -17.92
N SER A 501 -0.39 6.37 -18.50
CA SER A 501 -1.33 7.38 -17.98
C SER A 501 -1.94 7.03 -16.62
N ASP A 502 -1.91 5.75 -16.23
CA ASP A 502 -2.38 5.28 -14.92
C ASP A 502 -1.32 5.43 -13.82
N GLY A 503 -0.06 5.75 -14.20
CA GLY A 503 1.05 6.02 -13.29
C GLY A 503 0.89 7.34 -12.52
N LYS A 504 -0.16 7.46 -11.71
CA LYS A 504 -0.48 8.68 -10.97
C LYS A 504 -1.19 8.41 -9.64
N ILE A 505 -1.00 9.31 -8.69
CA ILE A 505 -1.83 9.42 -7.49
C ILE A 505 -2.69 10.67 -7.65
N ASP A 506 -4.00 10.50 -7.77
CA ASP A 506 -4.99 11.56 -7.93
C ASP A 506 -6.17 11.47 -6.95
N HIS A 507 -6.06 10.61 -5.94
CA HIS A 507 -7.00 10.50 -4.83
C HIS A 507 -6.25 10.59 -3.50
N PHE A 508 -6.66 11.54 -2.66
CA PHE A 508 -5.97 11.88 -1.42
C PHE A 508 -6.94 11.91 -0.24
N ILE A 509 -6.38 11.81 0.95
CA ILE A 509 -7.11 11.88 2.21
C ILE A 509 -7.28 13.35 2.62
N SER A 510 -8.49 13.73 3.03
CA SER A 510 -8.76 15.00 3.69
C SER A 510 -9.61 14.81 4.95
N THR A 511 -9.72 15.85 5.76
CA THR A 511 -10.52 15.83 7.00
C THR A 511 -12.01 15.63 6.76
N ALA A 512 -12.51 15.99 5.59
CA ALA A 512 -13.94 15.95 5.28
C ALA A 512 -14.34 14.77 4.39
N ASN A 513 -13.50 14.42 3.41
CA ASN A 513 -13.73 13.36 2.40
C ASN A 513 -12.42 13.05 1.67
N HIS A 514 -12.46 12.15 0.69
CA HIS A 514 -11.38 11.97 -0.27
C HIS A 514 -11.37 13.12 -1.29
N GLU A 515 -10.21 13.69 -1.55
CA GLU A 515 -10.02 14.78 -2.51
C GLU A 515 -9.21 14.33 -3.72
N TYR A 516 -9.39 15.04 -4.83
CA TYR A 516 -8.70 14.77 -6.11
C TYR A 516 -7.41 15.57 -6.29
N ASN A 517 -6.95 16.20 -5.24
CA ASN A 517 -5.71 16.98 -5.25
C ASN A 517 -5.06 17.03 -3.87
N LEU A 518 -3.74 17.09 -3.88
CA LEU A 518 -2.92 17.23 -2.69
C LEU A 518 -2.50 18.68 -2.54
N PRO A 519 -2.76 19.33 -1.40
CA PRO A 519 -2.15 20.62 -1.09
C PRO A 519 -0.62 20.48 -1.00
N VAL A 520 0.11 21.31 -1.76
CA VAL A 520 1.57 21.26 -1.85
C VAL A 520 2.17 22.68 -1.86
N HIS A 521 3.48 22.75 -1.62
CA HIS A 521 4.23 24.00 -1.73
C HIS A 521 4.85 24.09 -3.10
N PRO A 522 5.01 25.30 -3.68
CA PRO A 522 5.76 25.49 -4.90
C PRO A 522 7.16 24.87 -4.80
N LEU A 523 7.63 24.24 -5.86
CA LEU A 523 8.99 23.74 -5.95
C LEU A 523 9.95 24.95 -5.95
N LYS A 524 11.10 24.81 -5.32
CA LYS A 524 12.16 25.82 -5.28
C LYS A 524 13.42 25.26 -5.92
N ASP A 525 14.07 26.05 -6.77
CA ASP A 525 15.29 25.64 -7.44
C ASP A 525 16.37 25.28 -6.42
N GLY A 526 17.01 24.15 -6.61
CA GLY A 526 18.07 23.65 -5.75
C GLY A 526 17.62 23.09 -4.39
N GLU A 527 16.34 23.17 -4.02
CA GLU A 527 15.81 22.58 -2.80
C GLU A 527 15.02 21.30 -3.13
N PRO A 528 15.39 20.10 -2.61
CA PRO A 528 14.63 18.89 -2.81
C PRO A 528 13.26 18.99 -2.12
N TYR A 529 12.22 18.51 -2.79
CA TYR A 529 10.86 18.46 -2.27
C TYR A 529 10.42 17.02 -2.10
N TYR A 530 10.46 16.54 -0.86
CA TYR A 530 10.16 15.15 -0.51
C TYR A 530 8.68 14.93 -0.24
N ILE A 531 8.15 13.89 -0.86
CA ILE A 531 6.79 13.38 -0.62
C ILE A 531 6.90 12.01 0.04
N GLY A 532 6.08 11.76 1.06
CA GLY A 532 5.95 10.47 1.71
C GLY A 532 4.58 9.84 1.45
N VAL A 533 4.59 8.55 1.18
CA VAL A 533 3.40 7.68 1.17
C VAL A 533 3.49 6.73 2.35
N PHE A 534 2.51 6.77 3.23
CA PHE A 534 2.53 6.07 4.51
C PHE A 534 1.68 4.81 4.51
N LEU A 535 1.89 3.95 5.50
CA LEU A 535 1.14 2.71 5.72
C LEU A 535 1.28 1.69 4.58
N VAL A 536 2.42 1.68 3.89
CA VAL A 536 2.68 0.84 2.70
C VAL A 536 3.29 -0.52 3.04
N GLY A 537 3.45 -0.87 4.32
CA GLY A 537 4.13 -2.09 4.74
C GLY A 537 3.39 -3.40 4.49
N ALA A 538 2.14 -3.34 4.04
CA ALA A 538 1.32 -4.51 3.74
C ALA A 538 1.04 -4.61 2.24
N TYR A 539 1.43 -5.71 1.61
CA TYR A 539 1.22 -6.10 0.21
C TYR A 539 2.00 -5.32 -0.84
N GLN A 540 2.25 -4.02 -0.68
CA GLN A 540 2.73 -3.16 -1.77
C GLN A 540 4.06 -3.65 -2.35
N GLU A 541 5.01 -3.91 -1.50
CA GLU A 541 6.36 -4.34 -1.85
C GLU A 541 6.41 -5.72 -2.55
N ILE A 542 5.41 -6.58 -2.29
CA ILE A 542 5.38 -7.95 -2.78
C ILE A 542 4.57 -8.10 -4.07
N LEU A 543 3.64 -7.18 -4.32
CA LEU A 543 2.77 -7.20 -5.50
C LEU A 543 3.24 -6.24 -6.60
N GLY A 544 4.40 -5.59 -6.42
CA GLY A 544 4.96 -4.66 -7.40
C GLY A 544 5.19 -5.29 -8.78
N ASP A 545 5.08 -4.49 -9.83
CA ASP A 545 5.27 -4.89 -11.24
C ASP A 545 6.22 -3.91 -11.95
N MET A 546 7.13 -4.45 -12.77
CA MET A 546 8.21 -3.72 -13.43
C MET A 546 7.77 -3.01 -14.72
N HIS A 547 6.76 -2.16 -14.65
CA HIS A 547 6.39 -1.33 -15.80
C HIS A 547 7.55 -0.41 -16.19
N ASN A 548 7.90 -0.36 -17.49
CA ASN A 548 9.11 0.30 -18.02
C ASN A 548 10.43 -0.17 -17.40
N LEU A 549 10.48 -1.37 -16.81
CA LEU A 549 11.64 -1.94 -16.14
C LEU A 549 12.17 -1.12 -14.96
N PHE A 550 11.29 -0.36 -14.28
CA PHE A 550 11.60 0.16 -12.97
C PHE A 550 11.51 -0.98 -11.96
N GLY A 551 12.62 -1.31 -11.33
CA GLY A 551 12.74 -2.41 -10.37
C GLY A 551 12.41 -2.00 -8.93
N ASP A 552 12.74 -2.88 -7.98
CA ASP A 552 12.58 -2.62 -6.55
C ASP A 552 13.34 -1.36 -6.12
N THR A 553 12.73 -0.61 -5.21
CA THR A 553 13.37 0.59 -4.64
C THR A 553 14.42 0.24 -3.60
N ASN A 554 15.36 1.14 -3.35
CA ASN A 554 16.21 1.08 -2.17
C ASN A 554 15.35 0.91 -0.91
N ALA A 555 15.76 0.06 0.03
CA ALA A 555 15.08 -0.11 1.29
C ALA A 555 16.03 0.06 2.48
N VAL A 556 15.61 0.82 3.48
CA VAL A 556 16.43 1.17 4.63
C VAL A 556 15.72 0.80 5.92
N HIS A 557 16.40 0.03 6.76
CA HIS A 557 15.92 -0.34 8.10
C HIS A 557 16.45 0.64 9.13
N VAL A 558 15.55 1.27 9.87
CA VAL A 558 15.85 2.26 10.90
C VAL A 558 15.24 1.84 12.22
N SER A 559 16.08 1.63 13.24
CA SER A 559 15.65 1.25 14.58
C SER A 559 16.10 2.24 15.65
N ILE A 560 15.50 2.14 16.83
CA ILE A 560 15.88 2.94 18.00
C ILE A 560 16.84 2.15 18.89
N LYS A 561 18.06 2.67 19.03
CA LYS A 561 19.09 2.16 19.97
C LYS A 561 19.66 3.30 20.81
N ASN A 562 19.82 3.07 22.10
CA ASN A 562 20.42 4.05 23.03
C ASN A 562 19.81 5.46 22.96
N ASN A 563 18.49 5.53 22.84
CA ASN A 563 17.71 6.79 22.75
C ASN A 563 18.02 7.65 21.50
N SER A 564 18.55 7.03 20.44
CA SER A 564 18.74 7.63 19.11
C SER A 564 18.31 6.63 18.03
N TYR A 565 18.17 7.07 16.79
CA TYR A 565 17.98 6.13 15.69
C TYR A 565 19.32 5.62 15.15
N VAL A 566 19.27 4.47 14.53
CA VAL A 566 20.40 3.83 13.85
C VAL A 566 19.90 3.26 12.53
N ILE A 567 20.65 3.48 11.46
CA ILE A 567 20.46 2.79 10.19
C ILE A 567 21.07 1.39 10.34
N ASP A 568 20.21 0.39 10.52
CA ASP A 568 20.67 -1.00 10.74
C ASP A 568 21.14 -1.66 9.45
N ARG A 569 20.46 -1.35 8.34
CA ARG A 569 20.70 -1.99 7.06
C ARG A 569 20.20 -1.14 5.91
N VAL A 570 20.99 -1.07 4.85
CA VAL A 570 20.58 -0.59 3.53
C VAL A 570 20.50 -1.81 2.61
N ILE A 571 19.42 -1.95 1.91
CA ILE A 571 19.21 -2.94 0.84
C ILE A 571 19.09 -2.13 -0.44
N GLU A 572 20.08 -2.28 -1.31
CA GLU A 572 20.05 -1.61 -2.61
C GLU A 572 18.87 -2.14 -3.45
N GLY A 573 18.24 -1.24 -4.18
CA GLY A 573 17.23 -1.59 -5.16
C GLY A 573 17.86 -2.24 -6.38
N GLU A 574 17.03 -2.70 -7.30
CA GLU A 574 17.50 -3.42 -8.47
C GLU A 574 18.27 -2.51 -9.44
N THR A 575 19.38 -3.03 -9.94
CA THR A 575 20.17 -2.41 -11.00
C THR A 575 19.54 -2.64 -12.39
N ILE A 576 19.95 -1.83 -13.37
CA ILE A 576 19.52 -2.01 -14.76
C ILE A 576 19.88 -3.42 -15.28
N ALA A 577 21.05 -3.96 -14.90
CA ALA A 577 21.44 -5.32 -15.29
C ALA A 577 20.50 -6.40 -14.72
N GLU A 578 20.09 -6.28 -13.47
CA GLU A 578 19.22 -7.25 -12.80
C GLU A 578 17.83 -7.28 -13.43
N VAL A 579 17.20 -6.12 -13.65
CA VAL A 579 15.88 -6.08 -14.30
C VAL A 579 15.93 -6.56 -15.76
N LEU A 580 17.03 -6.30 -16.47
CA LEU A 580 17.23 -6.80 -17.83
C LEU A 580 17.43 -8.32 -17.85
N ASP A 581 18.20 -8.88 -16.92
CA ASP A 581 18.38 -10.33 -16.79
C ASP A 581 17.06 -11.04 -16.46
N TYR A 582 16.21 -10.41 -15.63
CA TYR A 582 14.87 -10.92 -15.29
C TYR A 582 13.98 -11.09 -16.54
N VAL A 583 14.05 -10.15 -17.48
CA VAL A 583 13.34 -10.24 -18.78
C VAL A 583 14.19 -10.88 -19.89
N GLN A 584 15.22 -11.64 -19.53
CA GLN A 584 16.05 -12.49 -20.39
C GLN A 584 17.01 -11.74 -21.34
N PHE A 585 17.34 -10.50 -21.06
CA PHE A 585 18.45 -9.79 -21.70
C PHE A 585 19.75 -10.05 -20.91
N ASP A 586 20.56 -11.01 -21.37
CA ASP A 586 21.88 -11.28 -20.78
C ASP A 586 22.81 -10.06 -20.96
N HIS A 587 23.09 -9.35 -19.90
CA HIS A 587 23.87 -8.11 -19.92
C HIS A 587 25.28 -8.30 -20.49
N LYS A 588 25.91 -9.50 -20.37
CA LYS A 588 27.22 -9.78 -20.94
C LYS A 588 27.16 -9.91 -22.47
N ARG A 589 26.06 -10.48 -22.99
CA ARG A 589 25.84 -10.54 -24.46
C ARG A 589 25.52 -9.15 -25.01
N MET A 590 24.78 -8.34 -24.26
CA MET A 590 24.47 -6.94 -24.63
C MET A 590 25.76 -6.13 -24.79
N VAL A 591 26.65 -6.18 -23.79
CA VAL A 591 27.96 -5.48 -23.87
C VAL A 591 28.76 -5.92 -25.11
N ARG A 592 28.81 -7.21 -25.40
CA ARG A 592 29.51 -7.71 -26.63
C ARG A 592 28.88 -7.18 -27.92
N ALA A 593 27.54 -7.11 -27.97
CA ALA A 593 26.85 -6.56 -29.14
C ALA A 593 27.18 -5.06 -29.33
N ILE A 594 27.21 -4.30 -28.25
CA ILE A 594 27.64 -2.90 -28.26
C ILE A 594 29.09 -2.74 -28.70
N GLU A 595 30.01 -3.57 -28.22
CA GLU A 595 31.42 -3.55 -28.64
C GLU A 595 31.56 -3.79 -30.15
N VAL A 596 30.80 -4.73 -30.71
CA VAL A 596 30.78 -5.01 -32.14
C VAL A 596 30.27 -3.79 -32.93
N TRP A 597 29.16 -3.20 -32.48
CA TRP A 597 28.58 -2.01 -33.13
C TRP A 597 29.51 -0.80 -33.07
N VAL A 598 30.09 -0.49 -31.92
CA VAL A 598 31.07 0.60 -31.76
C VAL A 598 32.29 0.39 -32.67
N ASN A 599 32.84 -0.82 -32.71
CA ASN A 599 33.99 -1.13 -33.60
C ASN A 599 33.66 -0.96 -35.10
N GLN A 600 32.42 -1.23 -35.50
CA GLN A 600 31.96 -0.98 -36.87
C GLN A 600 31.85 0.54 -37.14
N SER A 601 31.30 1.31 -36.21
CA SER A 601 31.17 2.77 -36.31
C SER A 601 32.54 3.48 -36.39
N VAL A 602 33.52 3.01 -35.61
CA VAL A 602 34.90 3.49 -35.69
C VAL A 602 35.53 3.17 -37.06
N LYS A 603 35.35 1.93 -37.56
CA LYS A 603 35.87 1.53 -38.91
C LYS A 603 35.24 2.34 -40.04
N GLN A 604 34.01 2.77 -39.91
CA GLN A 604 33.29 3.62 -40.86
C GLN A 604 33.65 5.12 -40.72
N GLY A 605 34.44 5.49 -39.73
CA GLY A 605 34.79 6.91 -39.45
C GLY A 605 33.64 7.74 -38.93
N ILE A 606 32.58 7.12 -38.37
CA ILE A 606 31.42 7.83 -37.76
C ILE A 606 31.83 8.44 -36.42
N ILE A 607 32.61 7.70 -35.63
CA ILE A 607 33.16 8.09 -34.34
C ILE A 607 34.65 7.81 -34.26
N THR A 608 35.34 8.50 -33.40
CA THR A 608 36.76 8.24 -33.09
C THR A 608 36.90 6.99 -32.18
N PRO A 609 38.09 6.36 -32.16
CA PRO A 609 38.35 5.28 -31.20
C PRO A 609 38.22 5.70 -29.72
N GLU A 610 38.44 6.97 -29.44
CA GLU A 610 38.32 7.52 -28.08
C GLU A 610 36.84 7.63 -27.63
N GLU A 611 36.00 8.23 -28.46
CA GLU A 611 34.54 8.27 -28.26
C GLU A 611 33.94 6.86 -28.14
N GLY A 612 34.44 5.91 -28.93
CA GLY A 612 34.00 4.51 -28.84
C GLY A 612 34.35 3.86 -27.50
N ARG A 613 35.56 4.11 -26.97
CA ARG A 613 35.94 3.62 -25.63
C ARG A 613 35.09 4.26 -24.51
N GLU A 614 34.88 5.56 -24.61
CA GLU A 614 34.03 6.30 -23.65
C GLU A 614 32.59 5.75 -23.66
N PHE A 615 32.01 5.55 -24.85
CA PHE A 615 30.66 5.00 -24.97
C PHE A 615 30.56 3.61 -24.33
N ILE A 616 31.50 2.69 -24.61
CA ILE A 616 31.49 1.34 -24.01
C ILE A 616 31.64 1.43 -22.49
N SER A 617 32.50 2.32 -21.99
CA SER A 617 32.70 2.52 -20.55
C SER A 617 31.41 2.98 -19.88
N ASN A 618 30.77 4.03 -20.44
CA ASN A 618 29.51 4.57 -19.92
C ASN A 618 28.36 3.56 -20.00
N TYR A 619 28.27 2.81 -21.12
CA TYR A 619 27.27 1.76 -21.23
C TYR A 619 27.43 0.67 -20.17
N ARG A 620 28.69 0.21 -19.91
CA ARG A 620 28.95 -0.79 -18.86
C ARG A 620 28.65 -0.24 -17.46
N ALA A 621 29.06 0.99 -17.17
CA ALA A 621 28.79 1.62 -15.88
C ALA A 621 27.28 1.76 -15.65
N GLY A 622 26.53 2.21 -16.68
CA GLY A 622 25.09 2.38 -16.61
C GLY A 622 24.32 1.10 -16.28
N LEU A 623 24.82 -0.08 -16.70
CA LEU A 623 24.17 -1.37 -16.35
C LEU A 623 24.12 -1.65 -14.85
N TYR A 624 25.02 -1.08 -14.07
CA TYR A 624 25.06 -1.24 -12.62
C TYR A 624 24.45 -0.04 -11.88
N GLY A 625 23.88 0.92 -12.60
CA GLY A 625 23.14 2.04 -12.05
C GLY A 625 21.75 1.62 -11.55
N TYR A 626 21.18 2.47 -10.71
CA TYR A 626 19.81 2.33 -10.22
C TYR A 626 18.80 2.52 -11.35
N THR A 627 17.63 1.87 -11.28
CA THR A 627 16.64 1.94 -12.38
C THR A 627 15.87 3.27 -12.40
N TYR A 628 15.89 4.03 -11.32
CA TYR A 628 15.25 5.34 -11.19
C TYR A 628 16.21 6.48 -11.53
N LEU A 629 15.69 7.71 -11.56
CA LEU A 629 16.48 8.87 -11.91
C LEU A 629 17.43 9.25 -10.76
N GLU A 630 18.70 9.38 -11.06
CA GLU A 630 19.74 9.83 -10.13
C GLU A 630 20.02 11.32 -10.32
N ARG A 631 20.27 12.06 -9.24
CA ARG A 631 20.72 13.45 -9.33
C ARG A 631 22.18 13.48 -9.82
N THR A 632 22.39 14.03 -10.98
CA THR A 632 23.71 14.51 -11.37
C THR A 632 23.78 15.99 -10.99
N ASP A 633 24.77 16.39 -10.20
CA ASP A 633 24.90 17.71 -9.57
C ASP A 633 24.85 18.94 -10.51
N ASN A 634 24.61 18.80 -11.83
CA ASN A 634 24.76 19.90 -12.78
C ASN A 634 23.80 19.99 -13.98
N VAL A 635 22.74 19.17 -14.16
CA VAL A 635 22.10 19.15 -15.50
C VAL A 635 20.58 19.42 -15.55
N PHE A 636 19.81 19.32 -14.49
CA PHE A 636 18.34 19.36 -14.62
C PHE A 636 17.63 20.71 -14.36
N PHE A 637 18.33 21.78 -13.98
CA PHE A 637 17.68 23.05 -13.60
C PHE A 637 18.18 24.28 -14.40
N SER A 638 18.15 24.24 -15.72
CA SER A 638 18.45 25.44 -16.53
C SER A 638 17.37 25.81 -17.54
N GLN A 639 16.07 25.63 -17.22
CA GLN A 639 14.98 26.17 -18.03
C GLN A 639 13.76 26.60 -17.19
N THR A 640 13.93 27.41 -16.16
CA THR A 640 12.93 28.41 -15.81
C THR A 640 13.55 29.76 -16.05
N LYS A 641 13.33 30.32 -17.25
CA LYS A 641 13.61 31.73 -17.48
C LYS A 641 12.76 32.55 -16.51
N GLU A 642 13.46 33.33 -15.68
CA GLU A 642 12.91 34.48 -14.99
C GLU A 642 11.99 35.24 -15.95
N CYS A 643 10.73 35.34 -15.62
CA CYS A 643 9.93 36.49 -16.08
C CYS A 643 10.23 37.61 -15.11
N ASP A 644 11.33 38.31 -15.37
CA ASP A 644 11.60 39.61 -14.78
C ASP A 644 10.68 40.67 -15.41
N SER A 645 10.06 41.44 -14.48
CA SER A 645 9.37 42.73 -14.54
C SER A 645 8.13 42.87 -15.39
#